data_e2bf32b66c1feb4efef78afa808369c4
#
_entry.id   e2bf32b66c1feb4efef78afa808369c4
#
_cell.length_a   1.000
_cell.length_b   1.000
_cell.length_c   1.000
_cell.angle_alpha   90.00
_cell.angle_beta   90.00
_cell.angle_gamma   90.00
#
_symmetry.space_group_name_H-M   'P 1'
#
loop_
_entity.id
_entity.type
_entity.pdbx_description
1 polymer ?
#
loop_
_entity_poly.entity_id
_entity_poly.type
_entity_poly.pdbx_seq_one_letter_code
_entity_poly.pdbx_strand_id
1 'polypeptide(L)'
;MAKFHLNIKLLSDLCVSDGGVYNSIIDTDCCHDEAGFPFIPAKRIKGCLRECALELNEWGKHIDICGIFGEEGRSDKGAADKRAALRIGNAYLEGFEAMCEEAAIHHGHVLFHPQQILNCFTSLRTQTSISQETGIADPHSLRTMRVANKGLVFTADVEMPTSAFESVKACCAVFQQMGIARTRGFGDVEVTLSAAEQSGADSANTAASPGLLPHADFLDYEIRLEEPLICKSIAGGEARTLDYIEGSKILGLILERIRENMGGQSAVNAFLEDEALRCSNAYIGCGGERFTEVPAYIYSIKNNKEDYVDQRYHRQVPEGIQLSQMKHCYVRKKGKDLFTLDVSVEERYHHRRPDDKSIGRAVSKDDGSNFYQMSSIMAGQRFYGRIYGTERQVETAYTCLAEKESAFLGYGRSAEYGKSRIRIISTGSSKDDGTDNCVSGTELVVRLNAPAIIYNEKAMCSVDREDLLEEILSSLRISKSDLLEYEIYVNFTTLGGFNVTWGRRKPVVPAFDKGTAVCIKLNRSVTVPSEMFLGERCMEGYGEASVTGPDADPQNGPAPDPGRMQYGDYLECATSLIRSGSIISCDPISYNHPLPVSDKGQHRELQIDEIKIASGSLGEKLADRMFLTWLGASARENVQDAFTAKPEKYRPTVSNLLTGLDGYTEISQVEKMVVSRYGKKSSKKEEKLRYAQEILDKAKDEFGESKERFCKEHGIAGWDWPSEAYDRYQLTYLRELLVAMKLKIRSTIIEEQEE
;
A
#
# COMPACT_ATOMS: atom_id res chain seq x y z
N MET A 1 -19.49 13.01 14.80
CA MET A 1 -18.30 13.63 14.17
C MET A 1 -18.70 14.19 12.82
N ALA A 2 -18.37 15.47 12.53
CA ALA A 2 -18.62 16.07 11.22
C ALA A 2 -17.38 15.86 10.32
N LYS A 3 -17.60 15.78 9.01
CA LYS A 3 -16.55 15.60 7.99
C LYS A 3 -16.15 16.96 7.40
N PHE A 4 -14.86 17.13 7.16
CA PHE A 4 -14.25 18.31 6.57
C PHE A 4 -13.12 17.90 5.63
N HIS A 5 -12.73 18.79 4.74
CA HIS A 5 -11.53 18.65 3.89
C HIS A 5 -10.49 19.68 4.27
N LEU A 6 -9.26 19.24 4.46
CA LEU A 6 -8.09 20.08 4.64
C LEU A 6 -7.30 20.10 3.34
N ASN A 7 -7.22 21.25 2.69
CA ASN A 7 -6.47 21.44 1.47
C ASN A 7 -5.12 22.12 1.78
N ILE A 8 -4.04 21.55 1.26
CA ILE A 8 -2.66 22.03 1.43
C ILE A 8 -2.11 22.31 0.04
N LYS A 9 -1.97 23.59 -0.32
CA LYS A 9 -1.37 24.04 -1.57
C LYS A 9 0.10 24.36 -1.36
N LEU A 10 0.96 23.78 -2.18
CA LEU A 10 2.40 24.01 -2.11
C LEU A 10 2.77 25.34 -2.79
N LEU A 11 3.28 26.28 -2.01
CA LEU A 11 3.80 27.56 -2.51
C LEU A 11 5.29 27.48 -2.87
N SER A 12 6.01 26.52 -2.30
CA SER A 12 7.38 26.14 -2.66
C SER A 12 7.51 24.61 -2.70
N ASP A 13 8.63 24.09 -3.20
CA ASP A 13 8.88 22.65 -3.22
C ASP A 13 8.88 22.07 -1.80
N LEU A 14 8.32 20.87 -1.63
CA LEU A 14 8.13 20.25 -0.33
C LEU A 14 8.83 18.89 -0.24
N CYS A 15 9.62 18.66 0.80
CA CYS A 15 10.05 17.34 1.20
C CYS A 15 9.50 16.96 2.58
N VAL A 16 8.63 15.97 2.60
CA VAL A 16 8.18 15.28 3.81
C VAL A 16 8.67 13.85 3.70
N SER A 17 9.67 13.50 4.48
CA SER A 17 10.29 12.17 4.47
C SER A 17 9.80 11.31 5.61
N ASP A 18 9.71 10.00 5.37
CA ASP A 18 9.48 8.97 6.39
C ASP A 18 10.77 8.45 7.02
N GLY A 19 11.93 8.87 6.49
CA GLY A 19 13.27 8.44 6.91
C GLY A 19 13.76 7.19 6.17
N GLY A 20 12.97 6.62 5.26
CA GLY A 20 13.39 5.54 4.37
C GLY A 20 14.39 6.04 3.32
N VAL A 21 15.35 5.19 2.94
CA VAL A 21 16.27 5.40 1.81
C VAL A 21 16.00 4.29 0.81
N TYR A 22 15.37 4.64 -0.30
CA TYR A 22 14.93 3.67 -1.31
C TYR A 22 15.98 3.40 -2.39
N ASN A 23 16.98 4.27 -2.54
CA ASN A 23 18.09 4.03 -3.46
C ASN A 23 19.39 4.73 -2.98
N SER A 24 20.53 4.34 -3.58
CA SER A 24 21.86 4.85 -3.22
C SER A 24 22.18 6.27 -3.74
N ILE A 25 21.31 6.87 -4.54
CA ILE A 25 21.54 8.17 -5.19
C ILE A 25 20.83 9.30 -4.46
N ILE A 26 19.72 8.98 -3.74
CA ILE A 26 18.88 9.94 -3.05
C ILE A 26 19.07 9.79 -1.55
N ASP A 27 19.64 10.81 -0.92
CA ASP A 27 19.90 10.82 0.54
C ASP A 27 18.62 11.01 1.37
N THR A 28 17.62 11.69 0.79
CA THR A 28 16.32 11.91 1.45
C THR A 28 15.22 11.86 0.42
N ASP A 29 14.32 10.90 0.57
CA ASP A 29 13.17 10.76 -0.32
C ASP A 29 11.90 11.33 0.31
N CYS A 30 10.95 11.79 -0.52
CA CYS A 30 9.63 12.19 -0.07
C CYS A 30 8.72 10.96 0.06
N CYS A 31 7.74 11.04 0.98
CA CYS A 31 6.73 9.99 1.13
C CYS A 31 5.94 9.82 -0.18
N HIS A 32 5.87 8.60 -0.66
CA HIS A 32 5.06 8.20 -1.81
C HIS A 32 4.48 6.80 -1.58
N ASP A 33 3.40 6.48 -2.27
CA ASP A 33 2.82 5.14 -2.27
C ASP A 33 3.52 4.23 -3.29
N GLU A 34 3.11 2.96 -3.36
CA GLU A 34 3.70 1.98 -4.28
C GLU A 34 3.41 2.27 -5.75
N ALA A 35 2.31 2.97 -6.03
CA ALA A 35 1.99 3.43 -7.37
C ALA A 35 2.83 4.64 -7.80
N GLY A 36 3.60 5.24 -6.88
CA GLY A 36 4.47 6.38 -7.13
C GLY A 36 3.83 7.75 -6.86
N PHE A 37 2.63 7.81 -6.29
CA PHE A 37 2.01 9.08 -5.94
C PHE A 37 2.58 9.64 -4.63
N PRO A 38 3.08 10.89 -4.62
CA PRO A 38 3.51 11.52 -3.38
C PRO A 38 2.29 11.84 -2.49
N PHE A 39 2.48 11.72 -1.18
CA PHE A 39 1.46 12.08 -0.19
C PHE A 39 2.08 12.75 1.04
N ILE A 40 1.26 13.45 1.81
CA ILE A 40 1.68 14.08 3.07
C ILE A 40 1.09 13.26 4.24
N PRO A 41 1.93 12.62 5.08
CA PRO A 41 1.44 11.83 6.20
C PRO A 41 0.64 12.65 7.21
N ALA A 42 -0.50 12.13 7.63
CA ALA A 42 -1.43 12.73 8.59
C ALA A 42 -0.75 13.16 9.89
N LYS A 43 0.20 12.37 10.38
CA LYS A 43 0.99 12.66 11.59
C LYS A 43 1.78 13.97 11.47
N ARG A 44 2.32 14.26 10.28
CA ARG A 44 3.05 15.52 10.02
C ARG A 44 2.09 16.70 10.04
N ILE A 45 0.94 16.56 9.39
CA ILE A 45 -0.10 17.60 9.36
C ILE A 45 -0.61 17.86 10.78
N LYS A 46 -0.97 16.81 11.51
CA LYS A 46 -1.47 16.92 12.90
C LYS A 46 -0.44 17.54 13.84
N GLY A 47 0.86 17.19 13.67
CA GLY A 47 1.95 17.77 14.43
C GLY A 47 2.11 19.28 14.20
N CYS A 48 2.06 19.72 12.94
CA CYS A 48 2.12 21.14 12.59
C CYS A 48 0.90 21.91 13.09
N LEU A 49 -0.31 21.37 12.95
CA LEU A 49 -1.53 21.99 13.50
C LEU A 49 -1.47 22.12 15.03
N ARG A 50 -0.93 21.12 15.74
CA ARG A 50 -0.72 21.19 17.19
C ARG A 50 0.31 22.25 17.56
N GLU A 51 1.39 22.41 16.78
CA GLU A 51 2.39 23.47 16.96
C GLU A 51 1.74 24.85 16.79
N CYS A 52 0.93 25.04 15.74
CA CYS A 52 0.14 26.26 15.54
C CYS A 52 -0.85 26.54 16.68
N ALA A 53 -1.48 25.51 17.24
CA ALA A 53 -2.38 25.68 18.39
C ALA A 53 -1.63 26.14 19.66
N LEU A 54 -0.40 25.64 19.88
CA LEU A 54 0.47 26.10 20.97
C LEU A 54 0.85 27.57 20.79
N GLU A 55 1.28 27.97 19.59
CA GLU A 55 1.62 29.36 19.27
C GLU A 55 0.41 30.30 19.46
N LEU A 56 -0.76 29.91 19.00
CA LEU A 56 -2.00 30.68 19.17
C LEU A 56 -2.37 30.84 20.64
N ASN A 57 -2.14 29.82 21.49
CA ASN A 57 -2.36 29.91 22.93
C ASN A 57 -1.36 30.87 23.60
N GLU A 58 -0.09 30.88 23.15
CA GLU A 58 0.89 31.88 23.59
C GLU A 58 0.47 33.32 23.21
N TRP A 59 -0.24 33.49 22.10
CA TRP A 59 -0.80 34.77 21.65
C TRP A 59 -2.16 35.11 22.30
N GLY A 60 -2.60 34.34 23.30
CA GLY A 60 -3.79 34.60 24.08
C GLY A 60 -5.09 34.01 23.54
N LYS A 61 -5.06 33.13 22.54
CA LYS A 61 -6.22 32.30 22.19
C LYS A 61 -6.29 31.11 23.15
N HIS A 62 -7.50 30.65 23.45
CA HIS A 62 -7.72 29.50 24.32
C HIS A 62 -8.22 28.32 23.51
N ILE A 63 -7.26 27.56 22.95
CA ILE A 63 -7.54 26.31 22.19
C ILE A 63 -7.32 25.13 23.13
N ASP A 64 -8.29 24.24 23.22
CA ASP A 64 -8.17 22.98 23.96
C ASP A 64 -7.31 21.99 23.22
N ILE A 65 -5.99 22.05 23.44
CA ILE A 65 -5.00 21.19 22.78
C ILE A 65 -5.21 19.72 23.15
N CYS A 66 -5.46 19.44 24.44
CA CYS A 66 -5.61 18.07 24.92
C CYS A 66 -6.87 17.40 24.36
N GLY A 67 -7.98 18.11 24.34
CA GLY A 67 -9.24 17.60 23.80
C GLY A 67 -9.19 17.41 22.27
N ILE A 68 -8.60 18.36 21.53
CA ILE A 68 -8.56 18.31 20.07
C ILE A 68 -7.48 17.33 19.57
N PHE A 69 -6.23 17.47 20.02
CA PHE A 69 -5.09 16.72 19.48
C PHE A 69 -4.74 15.45 20.28
N GLY A 70 -5.28 15.31 21.50
CA GLY A 70 -4.98 14.24 22.45
C GLY A 70 -3.76 14.55 23.32
N GLU A 71 -3.67 13.87 24.46
CA GLU A 71 -2.48 13.88 25.31
C GLU A 71 -1.53 12.76 24.94
N GLU A 72 -0.23 12.97 25.11
CA GLU A 72 0.77 11.88 25.07
C GLU A 72 0.55 10.95 26.26
N GLY A 73 0.09 9.72 25.97
CA GLY A 73 -0.26 8.77 27.02
C GLY A 73 0.96 8.14 27.71
N ARG A 74 1.19 8.48 28.97
CA ARG A 74 1.72 7.50 29.94
C ARG A 74 0.53 6.65 30.41
N SER A 75 0.67 5.32 30.34
CA SER A 75 -0.39 4.31 30.42
C SER A 75 -1.12 4.14 31.76
N ASP A 76 -1.00 5.06 32.71
CA ASP A 76 -1.40 4.80 34.10
C ASP A 76 -2.70 5.48 34.55
N LYS A 77 -3.38 6.25 33.71
CA LYS A 77 -4.67 6.84 34.06
C LYS A 77 -5.69 6.73 32.92
N GLY A 78 -6.76 6.02 33.19
CA GLY A 78 -7.99 5.81 32.42
C GLY A 78 -8.02 6.30 30.96
N ALA A 79 -7.84 5.40 30.02
CA ALA A 79 -7.65 5.70 28.59
C ALA A 79 -8.87 6.34 27.88
N ALA A 80 -10.03 6.44 28.52
CA ALA A 80 -11.26 6.90 27.87
C ALA A 80 -11.31 8.42 27.64
N ASP A 81 -10.71 9.23 28.53
CA ASP A 81 -10.80 10.70 28.48
C ASP A 81 -9.70 11.40 27.68
N LYS A 82 -8.76 10.65 27.09
CA LYS A 82 -7.55 11.21 26.47
C LYS A 82 -7.48 11.04 24.95
N ARG A 83 -8.57 10.61 24.33
CA ARG A 83 -8.61 10.42 22.87
C ARG A 83 -8.69 11.77 22.16
N ALA A 84 -7.84 11.95 21.15
CA ALA A 84 -7.96 13.10 20.26
C ALA A 84 -9.35 13.15 19.61
N ALA A 85 -10.01 14.30 19.71
CA ALA A 85 -11.26 14.54 18.99
C ALA A 85 -11.02 14.71 17.48
N LEU A 86 -9.85 15.22 17.09
CA LEU A 86 -9.42 15.39 15.70
C LEU A 86 -8.87 14.07 15.14
N ARG A 87 -9.51 13.56 14.11
CA ARG A 87 -9.02 12.48 13.25
C ARG A 87 -8.68 13.09 11.89
N ILE A 88 -7.48 12.82 11.41
CA ILE A 88 -6.97 13.34 10.13
C ILE A 88 -6.37 12.19 9.34
N GLY A 89 -6.70 12.10 8.05
CA GLY A 89 -6.11 11.15 7.11
C GLY A 89 -4.84 11.72 6.47
N ASN A 90 -4.12 10.88 5.72
CA ASN A 90 -3.04 11.34 4.86
C ASN A 90 -3.61 12.29 3.80
N ALA A 91 -2.82 13.29 3.41
CA ALA A 91 -3.22 14.17 2.33
C ALA A 91 -2.67 13.63 1.00
N TYR A 92 -3.57 13.38 0.07
CA TYR A 92 -3.27 12.90 -1.28
C TYR A 92 -3.48 14.02 -2.31
N LEU A 93 -2.92 13.85 -3.49
CA LEU A 93 -3.09 14.81 -4.59
C LEU A 93 -4.57 15.02 -4.92
N GLU A 94 -4.92 16.24 -5.30
CA GLU A 94 -6.26 16.53 -5.80
C GLU A 94 -6.58 15.63 -7.01
N GLY A 95 -7.76 14.96 -7.00
CA GLY A 95 -8.15 13.98 -8.02
C GLY A 95 -7.46 12.62 -7.91
N PHE A 96 -6.87 12.29 -6.75
CA PHE A 96 -6.11 11.07 -6.50
C PHE A 96 -6.86 9.78 -6.86
N GLU A 97 -8.16 9.67 -6.51
CA GLU A 97 -8.94 8.46 -6.80
C GLU A 97 -9.04 8.18 -8.31
N ALA A 98 -9.36 9.19 -9.10
CA ALA A 98 -9.44 9.06 -10.57
C ALA A 98 -8.08 8.73 -11.19
N MET A 99 -6.99 9.32 -10.67
CA MET A 99 -5.62 9.00 -11.12
C MET A 99 -5.23 7.57 -10.78
N CYS A 100 -5.63 7.06 -9.62
CA CYS A 100 -5.39 5.66 -9.23
C CYS A 100 -6.18 4.69 -10.11
N GLU A 101 -7.43 5.01 -10.43
CA GLU A 101 -8.24 4.19 -11.32
C GLU A 101 -7.62 4.10 -12.72
N GLU A 102 -7.16 5.22 -13.27
CA GLU A 102 -6.48 5.26 -14.57
C GLU A 102 -5.16 4.48 -14.54
N ALA A 103 -4.34 4.66 -13.51
CA ALA A 103 -3.10 3.90 -13.31
C ALA A 103 -3.36 2.39 -13.19
N ALA A 104 -4.48 2.01 -12.58
CA ALA A 104 -4.90 0.62 -12.46
C ALA A 104 -5.32 0.00 -13.80
N ILE A 105 -6.11 0.72 -14.59
CA ILE A 105 -6.57 0.28 -15.91
C ILE A 105 -5.38 -0.01 -16.83
N HIS A 106 -4.34 0.83 -16.77
CA HIS A 106 -3.15 0.73 -17.60
C HIS A 106 -1.94 0.11 -16.88
N HIS A 107 -2.21 -0.69 -15.84
CA HIS A 107 -1.15 -1.37 -15.07
C HIS A 107 -0.28 -2.25 -15.99
N GLY A 108 1.04 -2.07 -15.89
CA GLY A 108 2.03 -2.80 -16.72
C GLY A 108 2.46 -2.03 -17.98
N HIS A 109 1.77 -0.99 -18.39
CA HIS A 109 2.24 -0.12 -19.46
C HIS A 109 3.39 0.79 -19.00
N VAL A 110 4.40 0.98 -19.87
CA VAL A 110 5.62 1.76 -19.54
C VAL A 110 5.32 3.16 -19.02
N LEU A 111 4.29 3.82 -19.56
CA LEU A 111 3.88 5.17 -19.17
C LEU A 111 3.40 5.23 -17.71
N PHE A 112 2.68 4.21 -17.24
CA PHE A 112 2.11 4.13 -15.89
C PHE A 112 3.02 3.39 -14.89
N HIS A 113 4.30 3.25 -15.22
CA HIS A 113 5.28 2.70 -14.28
C HIS A 113 5.38 3.61 -13.04
N PRO A 114 5.43 3.09 -11.80
CA PRO A 114 5.46 3.88 -10.56
C PRO A 114 6.54 4.98 -10.54
N GLN A 115 7.71 4.71 -11.13
CA GLN A 115 8.77 5.71 -11.24
C GLN A 115 8.39 6.88 -12.16
N GLN A 116 7.61 6.65 -13.22
CA GLN A 116 7.14 7.72 -14.10
C GLN A 116 6.09 8.59 -13.39
N ILE A 117 5.17 7.96 -12.66
CA ILE A 117 4.21 8.66 -11.82
C ILE A 117 4.93 9.53 -10.79
N LEU A 118 5.89 8.95 -10.06
CA LEU A 118 6.68 9.68 -9.07
C LEU A 118 7.44 10.86 -9.69
N ASN A 119 8.08 10.67 -10.83
CA ASN A 119 8.81 11.72 -11.54
C ASN A 119 7.89 12.83 -12.09
N CYS A 120 6.61 12.53 -12.36
CA CYS A 120 5.65 13.52 -12.81
C CYS A 120 5.38 14.59 -11.75
N PHE A 121 5.25 14.17 -10.49
CA PHE A 121 4.88 15.04 -9.37
C PHE A 121 6.07 15.50 -8.52
N THR A 122 7.26 14.96 -8.75
CA THR A 122 8.45 15.24 -7.94
C THR A 122 9.64 15.67 -8.79
N SER A 123 10.62 16.28 -8.14
CA SER A 123 11.91 16.62 -8.73
C SER A 123 13.05 16.37 -7.74
N LEU A 124 14.27 16.20 -8.28
CA LEU A 124 15.47 16.04 -7.46
C LEU A 124 16.13 17.42 -7.23
N ARG A 125 16.49 17.69 -5.98
CA ARG A 125 17.23 18.89 -5.56
C ARG A 125 18.54 18.48 -4.93
N THR A 126 19.63 18.91 -5.52
CA THR A 126 20.98 18.67 -5.02
C THR A 126 21.49 19.90 -4.31
N GLN A 127 22.01 19.72 -3.10
CA GLN A 127 22.55 20.79 -2.25
C GLN A 127 23.94 20.41 -1.75
N THR A 128 24.78 21.42 -1.49
CA THR A 128 26.09 21.26 -0.88
C THR A 128 26.27 22.28 0.24
N SER A 129 27.09 21.95 1.24
CA SER A 129 27.52 22.89 2.25
C SER A 129 28.71 23.71 1.72
N ILE A 130 28.70 25.02 1.96
CA ILE A 130 29.78 25.91 1.59
C ILE A 130 30.47 26.33 2.89
N SER A 131 31.80 26.12 2.93
CA SER A 131 32.64 26.62 4.03
C SER A 131 32.59 28.14 4.06
N GLN A 132 32.27 28.70 5.21
CA GLN A 132 32.25 30.15 5.40
C GLN A 132 33.64 30.80 5.31
N GLU A 133 34.69 30.03 5.64
CA GLU A 133 36.07 30.53 5.61
C GLU A 133 36.68 30.58 4.21
N THR A 134 36.38 29.55 3.40
CA THR A 134 37.02 29.38 2.09
C THR A 134 36.11 29.73 0.91
N GLY A 135 34.79 29.79 1.12
CA GLY A 135 33.80 29.97 0.05
C GLY A 135 33.68 28.79 -0.91
N ILE A 136 34.31 27.65 -0.60
CA ILE A 136 34.35 26.45 -1.42
C ILE A 136 33.40 25.40 -0.79
N ALA A 137 32.88 24.50 -1.61
CA ALA A 137 32.06 23.40 -1.13
C ALA A 137 32.85 22.47 -0.18
N ASP A 138 32.26 22.14 0.97
CA ASP A 138 32.85 21.18 1.91
C ASP A 138 32.95 19.80 1.25
N PRO A 139 34.05 19.05 1.44
CA PRO A 139 34.19 17.70 0.94
C PRO A 139 33.07 16.81 1.48
N HIS A 140 32.51 15.93 0.64
CA HIS A 140 31.44 14.97 1.00
C HIS A 140 30.13 15.61 1.50
N SER A 141 29.87 16.88 1.19
CA SER A 141 28.66 17.60 1.62
C SER A 141 27.51 17.57 0.59
N LEU A 142 27.76 16.99 -0.60
CA LEU A 142 26.73 16.87 -1.63
C LEU A 142 25.60 15.96 -1.15
N ARG A 143 24.38 16.47 -1.16
CA ARG A 143 23.18 15.74 -0.77
C ARG A 143 22.08 15.95 -1.80
N THR A 144 21.45 14.86 -2.19
CA THR A 144 20.33 14.86 -3.12
C THR A 144 19.05 14.51 -2.39
N MET A 145 18.02 15.35 -2.53
CA MET A 145 16.70 15.11 -1.98
C MET A 145 15.66 15.12 -3.08
N ARG A 146 14.64 14.27 -2.93
CA ARG A 146 13.43 14.32 -3.75
C ARG A 146 12.41 15.22 -3.09
N VAL A 147 11.76 16.08 -3.87
CA VAL A 147 10.78 17.04 -3.40
C VAL A 147 9.50 16.95 -4.24
N ALA A 148 8.35 17.09 -3.61
CA ALA A 148 7.09 17.32 -4.31
C ALA A 148 7.12 18.75 -4.91
N ASN A 149 6.66 18.86 -6.15
CA ASN A 149 6.80 20.10 -6.93
C ASN A 149 5.86 21.19 -6.39
N LYS A 150 6.33 22.42 -6.40
CA LYS A 150 5.52 23.61 -6.17
C LYS A 150 4.24 23.61 -7.03
N GLY A 151 3.14 24.13 -6.47
CA GLY A 151 1.85 24.28 -7.16
C GLY A 151 0.93 23.08 -7.01
N LEU A 152 1.38 21.94 -6.50
CA LEU A 152 0.54 20.81 -6.18
C LEU A 152 -0.41 21.14 -5.02
N VAL A 153 -1.62 20.56 -5.08
CA VAL A 153 -2.62 20.64 -4.03
C VAL A 153 -2.83 19.23 -3.46
N PHE A 154 -2.76 19.12 -2.14
CA PHE A 154 -3.02 17.89 -1.40
C PHE A 154 -4.27 18.05 -0.55
N THR A 155 -5.13 17.06 -0.54
CA THR A 155 -6.37 17.06 0.24
C THR A 155 -6.36 15.93 1.27
N ALA A 156 -6.66 16.25 2.53
CA ALA A 156 -6.84 15.28 3.61
C ALA A 156 -8.27 15.31 4.13
N ASP A 157 -8.82 14.13 4.39
CA ASP A 157 -10.09 14.00 5.11
C ASP A 157 -9.89 14.26 6.59
N VAL A 158 -10.80 15.03 7.17
CA VAL A 158 -10.79 15.41 8.58
C VAL A 158 -12.15 15.07 9.21
N GLU A 159 -12.12 14.38 10.34
CA GLU A 159 -13.29 14.14 11.17
C GLU A 159 -13.07 14.77 12.55
N MET A 160 -14.01 15.63 12.97
CA MET A 160 -13.95 16.28 14.29
C MET A 160 -15.35 16.72 14.74
N PRO A 161 -15.56 16.99 16.04
CA PRO A 161 -16.76 17.66 16.51
C PRO A 161 -16.88 19.07 15.90
N THR A 162 -18.08 19.49 15.59
CA THR A 162 -18.35 20.84 15.04
C THR A 162 -17.82 21.94 15.95
N SER A 163 -17.80 21.72 17.28
CA SER A 163 -17.25 22.65 18.27
C SER A 163 -15.74 22.92 18.11
N ALA A 164 -14.99 22.01 17.50
CA ALA A 164 -13.55 22.17 17.26
C ALA A 164 -13.24 22.93 15.95
N PHE A 165 -14.22 23.14 15.08
CA PHE A 165 -14.03 23.69 13.73
C PHE A 165 -13.31 25.03 13.74
N GLU A 166 -13.81 26.03 14.51
CA GLU A 166 -13.21 27.36 14.54
C GLU A 166 -11.78 27.35 15.11
N SER A 167 -11.50 26.47 16.08
CA SER A 167 -10.16 26.31 16.65
C SER A 167 -9.19 25.73 15.63
N VAL A 168 -9.58 24.67 14.90
CA VAL A 168 -8.73 24.05 13.87
C VAL A 168 -8.56 24.98 12.67
N LYS A 169 -9.61 25.69 12.26
CA LYS A 169 -9.54 26.71 11.19
C LYS A 169 -8.58 27.84 11.55
N ALA A 170 -8.55 28.29 12.80
CA ALA A 170 -7.57 29.27 13.27
C ALA A 170 -6.13 28.72 13.19
N CYS A 171 -5.92 27.43 13.50
CA CYS A 171 -4.61 26.80 13.34
C CYS A 171 -4.20 26.75 11.85
N CYS A 172 -5.12 26.45 10.93
CA CYS A 172 -4.84 26.43 9.50
C CYS A 172 -4.38 27.81 8.99
N ALA A 173 -4.95 28.90 9.49
CA ALA A 173 -4.62 30.27 9.08
C ALA A 173 -3.16 30.66 9.41
N VAL A 174 -2.56 30.08 10.45
CA VAL A 174 -1.15 30.33 10.84
C VAL A 174 -0.20 29.23 10.39
N PHE A 175 -0.71 28.16 9.81
CA PHE A 175 0.07 27.05 9.29
C PHE A 175 0.68 27.40 7.92
N GLN A 176 1.89 27.95 7.92
CA GLN A 176 2.55 28.46 6.72
C GLN A 176 3.70 27.58 6.22
N GLN A 177 4.27 26.70 7.06
CA GLN A 177 5.45 25.94 6.71
C GLN A 177 5.43 24.51 7.26
N MET A 178 5.87 23.55 6.43
CA MET A 178 6.02 22.16 6.84
C MET A 178 7.20 21.47 6.14
N GLY A 179 7.51 20.25 6.58
CA GLY A 179 8.58 19.43 5.98
C GLY A 179 9.97 19.78 6.48
N ILE A 180 10.98 19.37 5.71
CA ILE A 180 12.41 19.62 6.00
C ILE A 180 12.91 20.86 5.28
N ALA A 181 14.03 21.42 5.77
CA ALA A 181 14.69 22.59 5.18
C ALA A 181 13.82 23.86 5.05
N ARG A 182 12.84 24.05 5.96
CA ARG A 182 11.91 25.20 6.01
C ARG A 182 12.63 26.57 5.94
N THR A 183 13.77 26.70 6.58
CA THR A 183 14.57 27.94 6.59
C THR A 183 15.42 28.13 5.31
N ARG A 184 15.31 27.23 4.34
CA ARG A 184 16.10 27.23 3.10
C ARG A 184 15.23 27.33 1.84
N GLY A 185 14.00 27.87 1.98
CA GLY A 185 13.08 28.10 0.87
C GLY A 185 12.25 26.90 0.44
N PHE A 186 12.14 25.88 1.31
CA PHE A 186 11.28 24.72 1.10
C PHE A 186 10.09 24.73 2.07
N GLY A 187 9.00 24.10 1.64
CA GLY A 187 7.88 23.76 2.50
C GLY A 187 6.93 24.91 2.83
N ASP A 188 6.93 26.01 2.09
CA ASP A 188 5.90 27.04 2.22
C ASP A 188 4.57 26.51 1.68
N VAL A 189 3.52 26.63 2.49
CA VAL A 189 2.20 26.09 2.18
C VAL A 189 1.09 27.09 2.50
N GLU A 190 -0.02 26.95 1.80
CA GLU A 190 -1.30 27.58 2.12
C GLU A 190 -2.27 26.48 2.53
N VAL A 191 -2.82 26.57 3.75
CA VAL A 191 -3.68 25.55 4.33
C VAL A 191 -5.07 26.10 4.55
N THR A 192 -6.08 25.43 3.99
CA THR A 192 -7.48 25.80 4.13
C THR A 192 -8.32 24.63 4.62
N LEU A 193 -9.33 24.93 5.46
CA LEU A 193 -10.28 23.95 5.97
C LEU A 193 -11.68 24.31 5.48
N SER A 194 -12.33 23.38 4.79
CA SER A 194 -13.69 23.51 4.27
C SER A 194 -14.60 22.42 4.83
N ALA A 195 -15.89 22.72 4.96
CA ALA A 195 -16.86 21.66 5.21
C ALA A 195 -16.85 20.69 4.00
N ALA A 196 -16.89 19.40 4.27
CA ALA A 196 -17.10 18.44 3.19
C ALA A 196 -18.49 18.72 2.61
N GLU A 197 -18.56 19.19 1.38
CA GLU A 197 -19.81 19.21 0.65
C GLU A 197 -20.33 17.78 0.61
N GLN A 198 -21.62 17.60 0.86
CA GLN A 198 -22.27 16.34 0.55
C GLN A 198 -22.30 16.21 -0.98
N SER A 199 -21.12 16.00 -1.56
CA SER A 199 -21.01 15.77 -2.98
C SER A 199 -21.71 14.45 -3.27
N GLY A 200 -22.74 14.50 -4.10
CA GLY A 200 -23.42 13.33 -4.62
C GLY A 200 -22.53 12.45 -5.53
N ALA A 201 -21.20 12.64 -5.46
CA ALA A 201 -20.18 11.82 -6.11
C ALA A 201 -19.88 10.52 -5.35
N ASP A 202 -20.19 10.42 -4.04
CA ASP A 202 -20.20 9.14 -3.34
C ASP A 202 -21.26 8.16 -3.87
N SER A 203 -22.19 8.64 -4.71
CA SER A 203 -23.30 7.83 -5.25
C SER A 203 -23.07 7.27 -6.66
N ALA A 204 -21.97 7.60 -7.36
CA ALA A 204 -21.80 7.15 -8.75
C ALA A 204 -21.11 5.78 -8.90
N ASN A 205 -20.41 5.26 -7.88
CA ASN A 205 -19.75 3.94 -7.90
C ASN A 205 -20.01 3.09 -6.64
N THR A 206 -20.84 3.50 -5.72
CA THR A 206 -21.33 2.66 -4.64
C THR A 206 -22.43 1.76 -5.20
N ALA A 207 -22.06 0.52 -5.55
CA ALA A 207 -23.09 -0.51 -5.62
C ALA A 207 -23.80 -0.47 -4.25
N ALA A 208 -25.11 -0.16 -4.27
CA ALA A 208 -25.91 -0.07 -3.04
C ALA A 208 -25.64 -1.32 -2.19
N SER A 209 -25.43 -1.13 -0.90
CA SER A 209 -25.29 -2.26 0.02
C SER A 209 -26.44 -3.23 -0.24
N PRO A 210 -26.21 -4.54 -0.35
CA PRO A 210 -27.27 -5.50 -0.53
C PRO A 210 -28.28 -5.32 0.61
N GLY A 211 -29.58 -5.38 0.28
CA GLY A 211 -30.62 -5.26 1.29
C GLY A 211 -30.47 -6.34 2.36
N LEU A 212 -30.81 -6.00 3.61
CA LEU A 212 -30.86 -6.99 4.69
C LEU A 212 -31.94 -8.02 4.36
N LEU A 213 -31.56 -9.29 4.30
CA LEU A 213 -32.54 -10.41 4.11
C LEU A 213 -33.31 -10.63 5.40
N PRO A 214 -34.61 -11.02 5.31
CA PRO A 214 -35.40 -11.46 6.48
C PRO A 214 -34.70 -12.63 7.16
N HIS A 215 -34.70 -12.63 8.50
CA HIS A 215 -34.14 -13.71 9.33
C HIS A 215 -32.64 -13.98 9.10
N ALA A 216 -31.88 -12.97 8.64
CA ALA A 216 -30.44 -13.10 8.47
C ALA A 216 -29.76 -13.37 9.82
N ASP A 217 -28.93 -14.42 9.88
CA ASP A 217 -28.09 -14.79 11.02
C ASP A 217 -26.61 -14.61 10.77
N PHE A 218 -26.24 -14.15 9.55
CA PHE A 218 -24.89 -13.68 9.24
C PHE A 218 -24.87 -12.49 8.27
N LEU A 219 -23.73 -11.79 8.28
CA LEU A 219 -23.41 -10.64 7.42
C LEU A 219 -21.96 -10.72 6.99
N ASP A 220 -21.71 -10.71 5.66
CA ASP A 220 -20.39 -10.66 5.08
C ASP A 220 -19.98 -9.21 4.77
N TYR A 221 -18.73 -8.88 5.04
CA TYR A 221 -18.20 -7.56 4.78
C TYR A 221 -16.79 -7.60 4.17
N GLU A 222 -16.48 -6.58 3.37
CA GLU A 222 -15.16 -6.27 2.84
C GLU A 222 -14.59 -5.06 3.57
N ILE A 223 -13.30 -5.11 3.89
CA ILE A 223 -12.51 -3.97 4.36
C ILE A 223 -11.47 -3.66 3.31
N ARG A 224 -11.53 -2.47 2.71
CA ARG A 224 -10.47 -1.93 1.86
C ARG A 224 -9.63 -0.97 2.69
N LEU A 225 -8.32 -1.20 2.73
CA LEU A 225 -7.39 -0.30 3.42
C LEU A 225 -7.08 0.90 2.53
N GLU A 226 -7.48 2.09 2.97
CA GLU A 226 -7.12 3.36 2.31
C GLU A 226 -5.78 3.89 2.83
N GLU A 227 -5.43 3.57 4.08
CA GLU A 227 -4.15 3.86 4.71
C GLU A 227 -3.57 2.57 5.32
N PRO A 228 -2.25 2.54 5.58
CA PRO A 228 -1.64 1.39 6.24
C PRO A 228 -2.28 1.08 7.58
N LEU A 229 -2.37 -0.20 7.93
CA LEU A 229 -3.05 -0.65 9.14
C LEU A 229 -2.08 -1.38 10.08
N ILE A 230 -2.12 -1.03 11.37
CA ILE A 230 -1.36 -1.73 12.42
C ILE A 230 -2.31 -2.54 13.30
N CYS A 231 -2.23 -3.85 13.18
CA CYS A 231 -2.85 -4.82 14.07
C CYS A 231 -1.76 -5.37 15.01
N LYS A 232 -1.53 -4.70 16.16
CA LYS A 232 -0.42 -5.06 17.05
C LYS A 232 -0.49 -6.50 17.53
N SER A 233 0.56 -7.27 17.23
CA SER A 233 0.86 -8.51 17.92
C SER A 233 1.58 -8.22 19.24
N ILE A 234 1.25 -8.96 20.30
CA ILE A 234 1.89 -8.84 21.61
C ILE A 234 2.94 -9.94 21.81
N ALA A 235 2.94 -10.93 20.94
CA ALA A 235 3.91 -12.01 20.99
C ALA A 235 5.33 -11.53 20.59
N GLY A 236 6.30 -11.69 21.47
CA GLY A 236 7.71 -11.55 21.13
C GLY A 236 8.37 -10.18 21.34
N GLY A 237 7.75 -9.20 21.98
CA GLY A 237 8.38 -7.92 22.32
C GLY A 237 8.70 -6.98 21.16
N GLU A 238 8.51 -7.39 19.94
CA GLU A 238 8.66 -6.57 18.73
C GLU A 238 7.32 -5.96 18.30
N ALA A 239 7.34 -4.74 17.79
CA ALA A 239 6.14 -4.04 17.32
C ALA A 239 5.74 -4.51 15.91
N ARG A 240 5.51 -5.82 15.73
CA ARG A 240 5.05 -6.40 14.47
C ARG A 240 3.54 -6.32 14.35
N THR A 241 3.05 -6.09 13.13
CA THR A 241 1.64 -6.21 12.81
C THR A 241 1.27 -7.68 12.59
N LEU A 242 0.02 -8.04 12.92
CA LEU A 242 -0.58 -9.28 12.42
C LEU A 242 -0.82 -9.15 10.91
N ASP A 243 -0.89 -10.28 10.25
CA ASP A 243 -1.19 -10.41 8.81
C ASP A 243 -2.71 -10.54 8.51
N TYR A 244 -3.55 -10.24 9.49
CA TYR A 244 -5.02 -10.25 9.40
C TYR A 244 -5.61 -9.19 10.33
N ILE A 245 -6.90 -8.87 10.14
CA ILE A 245 -7.63 -7.93 10.97
C ILE A 245 -8.47 -8.73 11.97
N GLU A 246 -8.18 -8.58 13.26
CA GLU A 246 -8.88 -9.32 14.32
C GLU A 246 -10.36 -8.91 14.39
N GLY A 247 -11.26 -9.87 14.58
CA GLY A 247 -12.68 -9.64 14.77
C GLY A 247 -12.98 -8.68 15.92
N SER A 248 -12.12 -8.66 16.94
CA SER A 248 -12.20 -7.71 18.06
C SER A 248 -12.17 -6.24 17.64
N LYS A 249 -11.54 -5.91 16.50
CA LYS A 249 -11.49 -4.53 15.99
C LYS A 249 -12.79 -4.12 15.32
N ILE A 250 -13.43 -5.08 14.62
CA ILE A 250 -14.74 -4.87 14.00
C ILE A 250 -15.82 -4.80 15.07
N LEU A 251 -15.79 -5.71 16.04
CA LEU A 251 -16.66 -5.65 17.20
C LEU A 251 -16.53 -4.29 17.90
N GLY A 252 -15.30 -3.83 18.16
CA GLY A 252 -15.04 -2.54 18.79
C GLY A 252 -15.59 -1.35 17.99
N LEU A 253 -15.53 -1.39 16.66
CA LEU A 253 -16.12 -0.38 15.77
C LEU A 253 -17.65 -0.37 15.88
N ILE A 254 -18.29 -1.52 15.84
CA ILE A 254 -19.75 -1.65 15.97
C ILE A 254 -20.19 -1.11 17.33
N LEU A 255 -19.53 -1.51 18.42
CA LEU A 255 -19.83 -1.03 19.76
C LEU A 255 -19.65 0.49 19.92
N GLU A 256 -18.64 1.08 19.26
CA GLU A 256 -18.45 2.53 19.22
C GLU A 256 -19.65 3.22 18.53
N ARG A 257 -20.09 2.70 17.38
CA ARG A 257 -21.24 3.23 16.62
C ARG A 257 -22.58 3.07 17.36
N ILE A 258 -22.83 1.93 17.98
CA ILE A 258 -24.01 1.71 18.83
C ILE A 258 -24.04 2.71 19.97
N ARG A 259 -22.92 2.95 20.63
CA ARG A 259 -22.81 3.92 21.73
C ARG A 259 -23.10 5.35 21.28
N GLU A 260 -22.59 5.73 20.10
CA GLU A 260 -22.77 7.07 19.56
C GLU A 260 -24.18 7.35 19.04
N ASN A 261 -24.81 6.36 18.36
CA ASN A 261 -26.01 6.57 17.54
C ASN A 261 -27.28 5.90 18.08
N MET A 262 -27.18 4.84 18.93
CA MET A 262 -28.31 3.97 19.23
C MET A 262 -28.75 3.89 20.72
N GLY A 263 -28.30 4.78 21.59
CA GLY A 263 -28.77 4.78 22.98
C GLY A 263 -27.71 4.49 24.05
N GLY A 264 -26.44 4.71 23.71
CA GLY A 264 -25.34 4.70 24.66
C GLY A 264 -24.99 3.31 25.20
N GLN A 265 -24.58 3.24 26.46
CA GLN A 265 -24.09 2.00 27.09
C GLN A 265 -25.19 0.91 27.23
N SER A 266 -26.46 1.31 27.39
CA SER A 266 -27.56 0.36 27.49
C SER A 266 -27.76 -0.45 26.20
N ALA A 267 -27.67 0.22 25.04
CA ALA A 267 -27.77 -0.45 23.74
C ALA A 267 -26.56 -1.37 23.48
N VAL A 268 -25.36 -0.97 23.93
CA VAL A 268 -24.17 -1.83 23.88
C VAL A 268 -24.36 -3.09 24.69
N ASN A 269 -24.86 -2.99 25.91
CA ASN A 269 -25.11 -4.14 26.77
C ASN A 269 -26.16 -5.10 26.14
N ALA A 270 -27.25 -4.56 25.60
CA ALA A 270 -28.27 -5.34 24.93
C ALA A 270 -27.77 -6.05 23.66
N PHE A 271 -26.81 -5.47 22.95
CA PHE A 271 -26.17 -6.08 21.78
C PHE A 271 -25.25 -7.25 22.18
N LEU A 272 -24.59 -7.15 23.33
CA LEU A 272 -23.66 -8.17 23.83
C LEU A 272 -24.31 -9.26 24.69
N GLU A 273 -25.61 -9.14 25.03
CA GLU A 273 -26.32 -10.03 25.95
C GLU A 273 -26.47 -11.46 25.40
N ASP A 274 -26.61 -11.59 24.09
CA ASP A 274 -26.78 -12.86 23.43
C ASP A 274 -25.44 -13.48 23.01
N GLU A 275 -25.19 -14.71 23.45
CA GLU A 275 -23.95 -15.45 23.20
C GLU A 275 -23.79 -15.93 21.75
N ALA A 276 -24.77 -15.71 20.88
CA ALA A 276 -24.69 -16.07 19.46
C ALA A 276 -23.71 -15.19 18.66
N LEU A 277 -23.40 -14.00 19.15
CA LEU A 277 -22.54 -13.05 18.43
C LEU A 277 -21.12 -13.59 18.22
N ARG A 278 -20.68 -13.61 16.97
CA ARG A 278 -19.31 -13.95 16.55
C ARG A 278 -18.86 -12.95 15.49
N CYS A 279 -17.73 -12.29 15.69
CA CYS A 279 -17.09 -11.46 14.68
C CYS A 279 -15.85 -12.19 14.20
N SER A 280 -15.89 -12.81 13.02
CA SER A 280 -14.73 -13.51 12.50
C SER A 280 -13.55 -12.57 12.29
N ASN A 281 -12.33 -13.10 12.27
CA ASN A 281 -11.19 -12.37 11.76
C ASN A 281 -11.40 -12.09 10.26
N ALA A 282 -10.99 -10.88 9.82
CA ALA A 282 -11.00 -10.60 8.40
C ALA A 282 -9.63 -10.95 7.80
N TYR A 283 -9.65 -11.81 6.82
CA TYR A 283 -8.48 -12.30 6.09
C TYR A 283 -8.41 -11.69 4.70
N ILE A 284 -7.19 -11.63 4.17
CA ILE A 284 -6.95 -11.14 2.82
C ILE A 284 -7.75 -11.93 1.81
N GLY A 285 -8.19 -11.27 0.76
CA GLY A 285 -8.97 -11.91 -0.29
C GLY A 285 -9.09 -11.06 -1.53
N CYS A 286 -9.82 -11.59 -2.48
CA CYS A 286 -9.92 -11.04 -3.81
C CYS A 286 -11.24 -11.42 -4.45
N GLY A 287 -11.81 -10.51 -5.25
CA GLY A 287 -13.03 -10.79 -6.03
C GLY A 287 -14.26 -11.14 -5.18
N GLY A 288 -14.35 -10.66 -3.95
CA GLY A 288 -15.43 -10.98 -3.02
C GLY A 288 -15.20 -12.26 -2.21
N GLU A 289 -14.05 -12.91 -2.34
CA GLU A 289 -13.76 -14.21 -1.75
C GLU A 289 -12.58 -14.14 -0.77
N ARG A 290 -12.78 -14.68 0.42
CA ARG A 290 -11.79 -14.78 1.49
C ARG A 290 -10.81 -15.92 1.20
N PHE A 291 -9.52 -15.67 1.38
CA PHE A 291 -8.49 -16.69 1.44
C PHE A 291 -8.29 -17.10 2.91
N THR A 292 -7.92 -18.32 3.15
CA THR A 292 -7.66 -18.85 4.49
C THR A 292 -6.22 -19.30 4.62
N GLU A 293 -5.69 -19.34 5.85
CA GLU A 293 -4.31 -19.82 6.06
C GLU A 293 -4.12 -21.21 5.45
N VAL A 294 -2.96 -21.43 4.85
CA VAL A 294 -2.59 -22.73 4.28
C VAL A 294 -2.67 -23.82 5.35
N PRO A 295 -3.32 -24.95 5.08
CA PRO A 295 -3.36 -26.06 6.03
C PRO A 295 -1.97 -26.59 6.36
N ALA A 296 -1.72 -26.95 7.61
CA ALA A 296 -0.43 -27.40 8.11
C ALA A 296 0.09 -28.72 7.46
N TYR A 297 -0.77 -29.43 6.73
CA TYR A 297 -0.38 -30.61 5.95
C TYR A 297 0.04 -30.29 4.50
N ILE A 298 0.00 -29.03 4.07
CA ILE A 298 0.44 -28.59 2.72
C ILE A 298 1.88 -28.09 2.79
N TYR A 299 2.70 -28.60 1.90
CA TYR A 299 4.12 -28.26 1.77
C TYR A 299 4.45 -27.86 0.33
N SER A 300 5.35 -26.90 0.17
CA SER A 300 5.97 -26.63 -1.13
C SER A 300 7.21 -27.50 -1.31
N ILE A 301 7.59 -27.79 -2.56
CA ILE A 301 8.84 -28.47 -2.90
C ILE A 301 9.95 -27.42 -2.92
N LYS A 302 11.02 -27.63 -2.11
CA LYS A 302 12.04 -26.61 -1.86
C LYS A 302 12.73 -26.10 -3.12
N ASN A 303 12.99 -26.99 -4.08
CA ASN A 303 13.64 -26.68 -5.35
C ASN A 303 12.64 -26.39 -6.51
N ASN A 304 11.34 -26.59 -6.25
CA ASN A 304 10.27 -26.26 -7.20
C ASN A 304 9.10 -25.65 -6.41
N LYS A 305 9.14 -24.34 -6.26
CA LYS A 305 8.13 -23.59 -5.49
C LYS A 305 6.78 -23.43 -6.21
N GLU A 306 6.67 -23.94 -7.43
CA GLU A 306 5.44 -23.89 -8.22
C GLU A 306 4.49 -25.06 -7.92
N ASP A 307 5.00 -26.08 -7.25
CA ASP A 307 4.25 -27.27 -6.92
C ASP A 307 4.11 -27.47 -5.42
N TYR A 308 2.97 -28.02 -4.99
CA TYR A 308 2.73 -28.38 -3.60
C TYR A 308 2.48 -29.88 -3.43
N VAL A 309 2.70 -30.33 -2.20
CA VAL A 309 2.51 -31.70 -1.74
C VAL A 309 1.55 -31.69 -0.57
N ASP A 310 0.51 -32.54 -0.61
CA ASP A 310 -0.39 -32.82 0.49
C ASP A 310 0.13 -34.03 1.27
N GLN A 311 0.61 -33.82 2.47
CA GLN A 311 1.22 -34.87 3.32
C GLN A 311 0.21 -35.92 3.82
N ARG A 312 -1.08 -35.65 3.76
CA ARG A 312 -2.11 -36.66 4.11
C ARG A 312 -2.01 -37.87 3.20
N TYR A 313 -1.63 -37.67 1.92
CA TYR A 313 -1.51 -38.68 0.89
C TYR A 313 -0.05 -39.09 0.63
N HIS A 314 0.91 -38.20 0.81
CA HIS A 314 2.32 -38.41 0.49
C HIS A 314 3.21 -38.37 1.73
N ARG A 315 3.06 -39.38 2.58
CA ARG A 315 3.82 -39.50 3.86
C ARG A 315 5.31 -39.80 3.64
N GLN A 316 5.63 -40.55 2.58
CA GLN A 316 7.01 -40.88 2.22
C GLN A 316 7.46 -40.00 1.07
N VAL A 317 8.50 -39.23 1.32
CA VAL A 317 9.12 -38.35 0.31
C VAL A 317 10.28 -39.08 -0.34
N PRO A 318 10.35 -39.18 -1.70
CA PRO A 318 11.46 -39.80 -2.40
C PRO A 318 12.82 -39.18 -2.02
N GLU A 319 13.88 -39.97 -2.14
CA GLU A 319 15.24 -39.51 -1.82
C GLU A 319 15.63 -38.28 -2.66
N GLY A 320 16.25 -37.32 -2.05
CA GLY A 320 16.70 -36.08 -2.71
C GLY A 320 15.67 -34.96 -2.81
N ILE A 321 14.37 -35.23 -2.55
CA ILE A 321 13.34 -34.19 -2.51
C ILE A 321 13.22 -33.64 -1.10
N GLN A 322 13.27 -32.32 -0.97
CA GLN A 322 13.06 -31.62 0.28
C GLN A 322 11.75 -30.81 0.24
N LEU A 323 10.93 -31.00 1.27
CA LEU A 323 9.71 -30.23 1.48
C LEU A 323 9.98 -29.03 2.38
N SER A 324 9.26 -27.94 2.12
CA SER A 324 9.25 -26.74 2.95
C SER A 324 7.82 -26.47 3.40
N GLN A 325 7.59 -26.35 4.71
CA GLN A 325 6.30 -25.97 5.23
C GLN A 325 5.93 -24.57 4.75
N MET A 326 4.72 -24.42 4.21
CA MET A 326 4.16 -23.12 3.89
C MET A 326 3.58 -22.51 5.18
N LYS A 327 3.94 -21.28 5.51
CA LYS A 327 3.47 -20.55 6.70
C LYS A 327 3.19 -19.11 6.33
N HIS A 328 2.23 -18.49 7.02
CA HIS A 328 1.82 -17.10 6.79
C HIS A 328 1.45 -16.82 5.33
N CYS A 329 0.86 -17.82 4.69
CA CYS A 329 0.42 -17.79 3.31
C CYS A 329 -1.07 -18.10 3.26
N TYR A 330 -1.85 -17.21 2.68
CA TYR A 330 -3.28 -17.41 2.54
C TYR A 330 -3.57 -18.08 1.20
N VAL A 331 -4.41 -19.11 1.25
CA VAL A 331 -4.64 -19.95 0.08
C VAL A 331 -6.13 -20.13 -0.21
N ARG A 332 -6.40 -20.39 -1.48
CA ARG A 332 -7.68 -20.89 -1.95
C ARG A 332 -7.45 -21.99 -2.95
N LYS A 333 -8.05 -23.15 -2.72
CA LYS A 333 -7.96 -24.31 -3.61
C LYS A 333 -9.07 -24.25 -4.67
N LYS A 334 -8.73 -24.39 -5.93
CA LYS A 334 -9.67 -24.55 -7.04
C LYS A 334 -9.21 -25.71 -7.92
N GLY A 335 -9.90 -26.85 -7.83
CA GLY A 335 -9.47 -28.08 -8.46
C GLY A 335 -8.13 -28.58 -7.87
N LYS A 336 -7.11 -28.72 -8.71
CA LYS A 336 -5.74 -29.08 -8.30
C LYS A 336 -4.85 -27.87 -8.05
N ASP A 337 -5.30 -26.65 -8.37
CA ASP A 337 -4.50 -25.45 -8.22
C ASP A 337 -4.72 -24.80 -6.86
N LEU A 338 -3.62 -24.38 -6.25
CA LEU A 338 -3.59 -23.67 -4.98
C LEU A 338 -3.23 -22.21 -5.25
N PHE A 339 -4.23 -21.34 -5.27
CA PHE A 339 -4.02 -19.90 -5.38
C PHE A 339 -3.49 -19.37 -4.06
N THR A 340 -2.39 -18.64 -4.09
CA THR A 340 -1.76 -18.05 -2.89
C THR A 340 -1.84 -16.53 -2.94
N LEU A 341 -2.08 -15.94 -1.78
CA LEU A 341 -2.17 -14.50 -1.62
C LEU A 341 -1.50 -14.12 -0.31
N ASP A 342 -0.37 -13.44 -0.39
CA ASP A 342 0.40 -13.00 0.77
C ASP A 342 0.02 -11.57 1.16
N VAL A 343 -0.03 -11.30 2.46
CA VAL A 343 -0.26 -9.94 2.96
C VAL A 343 1.03 -9.14 2.83
N SER A 344 0.96 -8.04 2.08
CA SER A 344 2.08 -7.11 1.96
C SER A 344 2.17 -6.24 3.20
N VAL A 345 3.35 -6.23 3.81
CA VAL A 345 3.67 -5.50 5.03
C VAL A 345 4.82 -4.55 4.75
N GLU A 346 4.72 -3.33 5.23
CA GLU A 346 5.78 -2.34 5.18
C GLU A 346 6.34 -2.05 6.58
N GLU A 347 7.59 -1.64 6.64
CA GLU A 347 8.25 -1.22 7.87
C GLU A 347 8.58 0.26 7.76
N ARG A 348 8.09 1.05 8.74
CA ARG A 348 8.32 2.49 8.80
C ARG A 348 9.07 2.86 10.06
N TYR A 349 10.00 3.79 9.90
CA TYR A 349 10.75 4.37 11.01
C TYR A 349 10.02 5.58 11.57
N HIS A 350 9.91 5.64 12.88
CA HIS A 350 9.30 6.74 13.60
C HIS A 350 10.32 7.38 14.52
N HIS A 351 10.29 8.71 14.54
CA HIS A 351 11.09 9.51 15.45
C HIS A 351 10.17 10.37 16.31
N ARG A 352 10.25 10.21 17.62
CA ARG A 352 9.62 11.12 18.57
C ARG A 352 10.53 12.32 18.78
N ARG A 353 10.01 13.51 18.54
CA ARG A 353 10.75 14.74 18.83
C ARG A 353 10.89 14.90 20.34
N PRO A 354 12.10 15.17 20.88
CA PRO A 354 12.27 15.45 22.30
C PRO A 354 11.48 16.67 22.76
N ASP A 355 11.09 16.70 24.03
CA ASP A 355 10.29 17.80 24.61
C ASP A 355 11.06 19.14 24.61
N ASP A 356 12.42 19.08 24.64
CA ASP A 356 13.31 20.25 24.51
C ASP A 356 13.36 20.82 23.08
N LYS A 357 12.57 20.26 22.15
CA LYS A 357 12.49 20.64 20.73
C LYS A 357 13.86 20.64 20.02
N SER A 358 14.89 19.98 20.56
CA SER A 358 16.20 19.89 19.94
C SER A 358 16.11 19.23 18.56
N ILE A 359 16.51 19.98 17.52
CA ILE A 359 16.43 19.55 16.14
C ILE A 359 17.58 18.57 15.86
N GLY A 360 17.25 17.42 15.23
CA GLY A 360 18.23 16.47 14.73
C GLY A 360 18.83 15.50 15.75
N ARG A 361 18.28 15.40 16.96
CA ARG A 361 18.69 14.40 17.94
C ARG A 361 17.68 13.28 18.06
N ALA A 362 18.12 12.06 17.80
CA ALA A 362 17.33 10.84 17.99
C ALA A 362 17.33 10.36 19.45
N VAL A 363 18.13 10.96 20.33
CA VAL A 363 18.29 10.58 21.74
C VAL A 363 18.14 11.83 22.60
N SER A 364 17.22 11.81 23.57
CA SER A 364 17.19 12.80 24.63
C SER A 364 18.23 12.47 25.67
N LYS A 365 18.70 13.48 26.43
CA LYS A 365 19.69 13.27 27.49
C LYS A 365 19.16 12.36 28.63
N ASP A 366 17.83 12.31 28.79
CA ASP A 366 17.20 11.70 29.96
C ASP A 366 16.36 10.44 29.64
N ASP A 367 16.06 10.11 28.37
CA ASP A 367 14.96 9.18 28.05
C ASP A 367 15.28 8.15 26.93
N GLY A 368 16.52 7.84 26.64
CA GLY A 368 16.86 6.82 25.67
C GLY A 368 16.51 7.18 24.21
N SER A 369 16.49 6.19 23.33
CA SER A 369 16.24 6.42 21.90
C SER A 369 14.77 6.76 21.62
N ASN A 370 14.54 7.90 20.96
CA ASN A 370 13.24 8.31 20.45
C ASN A 370 12.95 7.77 19.03
N PHE A 371 13.81 6.91 18.52
CA PHE A 371 13.71 6.28 17.22
C PHE A 371 13.21 4.84 17.37
N TYR A 372 12.15 4.49 16.67
CA TYR A 372 11.55 3.16 16.70
C TYR A 372 10.96 2.78 15.35
N GLN A 373 10.92 1.49 15.07
CA GLN A 373 10.38 0.90 13.87
C GLN A 373 8.98 0.30 14.16
N MET A 374 8.08 0.43 13.21
CA MET A 374 6.76 -0.19 13.26
C MET A 374 6.46 -0.84 11.92
N SER A 375 5.94 -2.06 11.97
CA SER A 375 5.39 -2.72 10.79
C SER A 375 3.89 -2.45 10.65
N SER A 376 3.41 -2.29 9.42
CA SER A 376 2.01 -2.08 9.09
C SER A 376 1.61 -2.87 7.85
N ILE A 377 0.35 -3.29 7.80
CA ILE A 377 -0.25 -3.84 6.57
C ILE A 377 -0.36 -2.68 5.59
N MET A 378 0.12 -2.87 4.36
CA MET A 378 0.12 -1.83 3.34
C MET A 378 -1.29 -1.45 2.90
N ALA A 379 -1.46 -0.19 2.51
CA ALA A 379 -2.71 0.30 1.92
C ALA A 379 -3.05 -0.43 0.61
N GLY A 380 -4.31 -0.33 0.16
CA GLY A 380 -4.79 -0.92 -1.10
C GLY A 380 -5.30 -2.35 -0.98
N GLN A 381 -4.90 -3.10 0.04
CA GLN A 381 -5.32 -4.48 0.24
C GLN A 381 -6.76 -4.60 0.73
N ARG A 382 -7.39 -5.75 0.43
CA ARG A 382 -8.78 -6.05 0.80
C ARG A 382 -8.83 -7.26 1.72
N PHE A 383 -9.65 -7.14 2.76
CA PHE A 383 -9.87 -8.17 3.76
C PHE A 383 -11.37 -8.47 3.85
N TYR A 384 -11.69 -9.74 4.04
CA TYR A 384 -13.05 -10.24 4.08
C TYR A 384 -13.33 -10.94 5.40
N GLY A 385 -14.44 -10.61 6.02
CA GLY A 385 -14.87 -11.20 7.28
C GLY A 385 -16.38 -11.38 7.33
N ARG A 386 -16.84 -12.08 8.37
CA ARG A 386 -18.25 -12.39 8.61
C ARG A 386 -18.63 -12.09 10.06
N ILE A 387 -19.82 -11.59 10.26
CA ILE A 387 -20.45 -11.43 11.57
C ILE A 387 -21.60 -12.41 11.64
N TYR A 388 -21.63 -13.23 12.68
CA TYR A 388 -22.70 -14.15 13.00
C TYR A 388 -23.44 -13.64 14.25
N GLY A 389 -24.73 -13.91 14.35
CA GLY A 389 -25.50 -13.53 15.52
C GLY A 389 -26.99 -13.86 15.37
N THR A 390 -27.77 -13.45 16.36
CA THR A 390 -29.23 -13.45 16.23
C THR A 390 -29.66 -12.43 15.17
N GLU A 391 -30.85 -12.59 14.60
CA GLU A 391 -31.44 -11.65 13.63
C GLU A 391 -31.29 -10.20 14.09
N ARG A 392 -31.59 -9.92 15.37
CA ARG A 392 -31.46 -8.59 15.98
C ARG A 392 -30.02 -8.10 16.00
N GLN A 393 -29.06 -8.98 16.29
CA GLN A 393 -27.62 -8.60 16.30
C GLN A 393 -27.12 -8.30 14.91
N VAL A 394 -27.48 -9.11 13.91
CA VAL A 394 -27.13 -8.92 12.51
C VAL A 394 -27.76 -7.65 11.95
N GLU A 395 -29.04 -7.37 12.26
CA GLU A 395 -29.72 -6.12 11.87
C GLU A 395 -29.03 -4.89 12.46
N THR A 396 -28.64 -4.95 13.73
CA THR A 396 -27.92 -3.87 14.41
C THR A 396 -26.54 -3.65 13.77
N ALA A 397 -25.79 -4.72 13.52
CA ALA A 397 -24.49 -4.65 12.86
C ALA A 397 -24.61 -4.10 11.42
N TYR A 398 -25.62 -4.56 10.66
CA TYR A 398 -25.95 -4.06 9.34
C TYR A 398 -26.20 -2.55 9.36
N THR A 399 -27.07 -2.08 10.22
CA THR A 399 -27.40 -0.65 10.35
C THR A 399 -26.12 0.17 10.66
N CYS A 400 -25.31 -0.31 11.62
CA CYS A 400 -24.06 0.35 11.98
C CYS A 400 -23.07 0.44 10.82
N LEU A 401 -22.94 -0.60 9.99
CA LEU A 401 -21.97 -0.65 8.91
C LEU A 401 -22.48 0.06 7.64
N ALA A 402 -23.78 -0.02 7.33
CA ALA A 402 -24.40 0.62 6.17
C ALA A 402 -24.48 2.15 6.29
N GLU A 403 -24.69 2.67 7.53
CA GLU A 403 -24.78 4.12 7.78
C GLU A 403 -23.49 4.88 7.41
N LYS A 404 -22.35 4.25 7.58
CA LYS A 404 -21.04 4.88 7.36
C LYS A 404 -20.02 3.85 6.89
N GLU A 405 -19.60 3.91 5.63
CA GLU A 405 -18.56 3.02 5.10
C GLU A 405 -17.16 3.31 5.66
N SER A 406 -16.82 4.61 5.86
CA SER A 406 -15.50 5.00 6.37
C SER A 406 -15.31 4.59 7.83
N ALA A 407 -14.18 3.98 8.13
CA ALA A 407 -13.79 3.53 9.47
C ALA A 407 -12.31 3.77 9.73
N PHE A 408 -11.94 3.90 11.01
CA PHE A 408 -10.57 3.94 11.46
C PHE A 408 -10.31 2.74 12.37
N LEU A 409 -9.47 1.82 11.92
CA LEU A 409 -9.17 0.57 12.60
C LEU A 409 -7.75 0.55 13.18
N GLY A 410 -7.48 -0.36 14.09
CA GLY A 410 -6.15 -0.66 14.57
C GLY A 410 -5.50 0.38 15.49
N TYR A 411 -4.17 0.36 15.52
CA TYR A 411 -3.36 1.26 16.34
C TYR A 411 -2.98 2.51 15.52
N GLY A 412 -2.83 3.66 16.21
CA GLY A 412 -2.45 4.92 15.55
C GLY A 412 -3.53 5.57 14.70
N ARG A 413 -4.78 5.11 14.80
CA ARG A 413 -5.95 5.50 14.01
C ARG A 413 -6.36 6.98 14.07
N SER A 414 -5.66 7.78 14.84
CA SER A 414 -5.97 9.22 14.95
C SER A 414 -5.10 10.10 14.04
N ALA A 415 -4.18 9.51 13.28
CA ALA A 415 -3.27 10.27 12.43
C ALA A 415 -2.86 9.51 11.16
N GLU A 416 -2.00 8.53 11.22
CA GLU A 416 -1.24 8.03 10.05
C GLU A 416 -1.74 6.67 9.56
N TYR A 417 -2.54 5.98 10.39
CA TYR A 417 -2.89 4.59 10.16
C TYR A 417 -4.38 4.34 10.30
N GLY A 418 -4.83 3.30 9.59
CA GLY A 418 -6.08 2.63 9.85
C GLY A 418 -7.31 3.19 9.17
N LYS A 419 -7.20 4.22 8.32
CA LYS A 419 -8.31 4.66 7.50
C LYS A 419 -8.67 3.53 6.53
N SER A 420 -9.93 3.10 6.59
CA SER A 420 -10.43 1.96 5.86
C SER A 420 -11.86 2.23 5.40
N ARG A 421 -12.26 1.57 4.33
CA ARG A 421 -13.65 1.55 3.86
C ARG A 421 -14.22 0.16 4.11
N ILE A 422 -15.36 0.08 4.80
CA ILE A 422 -16.05 -1.17 5.08
C ILE A 422 -17.35 -1.20 4.27
N ARG A 423 -17.53 -2.25 3.49
CA ARG A 423 -18.73 -2.46 2.67
C ARG A 423 -19.35 -3.81 2.98
N ILE A 424 -20.67 -3.85 3.08
CA ILE A 424 -21.43 -5.07 3.21
C ILE A 424 -21.48 -5.74 1.84
N ILE A 425 -21.15 -7.04 1.77
CA ILE A 425 -21.15 -7.85 0.55
C ILE A 425 -22.44 -8.65 0.44
N SER A 426 -22.81 -9.33 1.51
CA SER A 426 -23.99 -10.20 1.55
C SER A 426 -24.55 -10.31 2.96
N THR A 427 -25.82 -10.66 3.04
CA THR A 427 -26.48 -11.11 4.27
C THR A 427 -27.18 -12.42 3.96
N GLY A 428 -27.31 -13.31 4.92
CA GLY A 428 -27.99 -14.59 4.71
C GLY A 428 -28.43 -15.24 5.98
N SER A 429 -29.18 -16.34 5.84
CA SER A 429 -29.57 -17.19 6.94
C SER A 429 -29.02 -18.59 6.72
N SER A 430 -28.39 -19.14 7.73
CA SER A 430 -27.88 -20.52 7.72
C SER A 430 -28.99 -21.56 7.54
N LYS A 431 -30.25 -21.14 7.66
CA LYS A 431 -31.44 -21.99 7.53
C LYS A 431 -32.10 -21.94 6.14
N ASP A 432 -31.89 -20.87 5.38
CA ASP A 432 -32.61 -20.62 4.12
C ASP A 432 -31.83 -20.99 2.84
N ASP A 433 -30.50 -21.07 2.91
CA ASP A 433 -29.69 -21.57 1.79
C ASP A 433 -29.94 -23.09 1.67
N GLY A 434 -30.78 -23.47 0.72
CA GLY A 434 -31.04 -24.86 0.36
C GLY A 434 -29.81 -25.67 -0.12
N THR A 435 -28.62 -25.15 0.08
CA THR A 435 -27.35 -25.85 0.13
C THR A 435 -27.16 -26.30 1.57
N ASP A 436 -27.18 -27.62 1.79
CA ASP A 436 -26.81 -28.23 3.05
C ASP A 436 -25.48 -27.66 3.57
N ASN A 437 -25.55 -26.69 4.49
CA ASN A 437 -24.38 -26.20 5.25
C ASN A 437 -23.88 -27.31 6.20
N CYS A 438 -24.00 -28.55 5.76
CA CYS A 438 -23.59 -29.75 6.46
C CYS A 438 -22.69 -30.61 5.58
N VAL A 439 -21.73 -31.25 6.21
CA VAL A 439 -20.86 -32.26 5.60
C VAL A 439 -21.28 -33.63 6.10
N SER A 440 -21.49 -34.55 5.18
CA SER A 440 -21.85 -35.92 5.52
C SER A 440 -20.78 -36.89 5.07
N GLY A 441 -20.31 -37.78 5.92
CA GLY A 441 -19.29 -38.77 5.57
C GLY A 441 -18.76 -39.56 6.78
N THR A 442 -17.87 -40.47 6.46
CA THR A 442 -17.11 -41.25 7.45
C THR A 442 -15.71 -40.66 7.66
N GLU A 443 -15.29 -39.76 6.80
CA GLU A 443 -14.00 -39.06 6.88
C GLU A 443 -14.24 -37.55 6.86
N LEU A 444 -13.71 -36.87 7.85
CA LEU A 444 -13.86 -35.43 8.03
C LEU A 444 -12.49 -34.76 8.19
N VAL A 445 -12.37 -33.58 7.65
CA VAL A 445 -11.20 -32.71 7.85
C VAL A 445 -11.68 -31.42 8.52
N VAL A 446 -11.32 -31.24 9.78
CA VAL A 446 -11.56 -30.02 10.55
C VAL A 446 -10.34 -29.14 10.47
N ARG A 447 -10.50 -27.91 10.00
CA ARG A 447 -9.40 -26.96 9.82
C ARG A 447 -9.69 -25.66 10.56
N LEU A 448 -8.76 -25.20 11.38
CA LEU A 448 -8.83 -23.89 12.02
C LEU A 448 -8.57 -22.78 11.00
N ASN A 449 -9.58 -21.95 10.78
CA ASN A 449 -9.48 -20.73 9.98
C ASN A 449 -8.95 -19.57 10.83
N ALA A 450 -9.15 -19.62 12.15
CA ALA A 450 -8.67 -18.66 13.12
C ALA A 450 -7.94 -19.36 14.28
N PRO A 451 -7.06 -18.69 15.02
CA PRO A 451 -6.45 -19.26 16.21
C PRO A 451 -7.50 -19.68 17.24
N ALA A 452 -7.32 -20.81 17.91
CA ALA A 452 -8.27 -21.37 18.89
C ALA A 452 -7.63 -21.47 20.28
N ILE A 453 -8.32 -20.94 21.29
CA ILE A 453 -7.96 -21.01 22.71
C ILE A 453 -8.73 -22.17 23.32
N ILE A 454 -8.06 -23.28 23.60
CA ILE A 454 -8.66 -24.49 24.16
C ILE A 454 -8.34 -24.58 25.63
N TYR A 455 -9.30 -25.00 26.43
CA TYR A 455 -9.14 -25.30 27.85
C TYR A 455 -9.26 -26.81 28.10
N ASN A 456 -8.41 -27.34 28.96
CA ASN A 456 -8.50 -28.73 29.39
C ASN A 456 -9.53 -28.88 30.53
N GLU A 457 -9.75 -30.11 30.96
CA GLU A 457 -10.70 -30.44 32.06
C GLU A 457 -10.40 -29.71 33.38
N LYS A 458 -9.14 -29.21 33.57
CA LYS A 458 -8.74 -28.44 34.75
C LYS A 458 -8.92 -26.94 34.56
N ALA A 459 -9.63 -26.52 33.52
CA ALA A 459 -9.82 -25.11 33.14
C ALA A 459 -8.52 -24.35 32.95
N MET A 460 -7.46 -25.02 32.52
CA MET A 460 -6.19 -24.39 32.12
C MET A 460 -6.09 -24.36 30.60
N CYS A 461 -5.56 -23.25 30.07
CA CYS A 461 -5.31 -23.12 28.64
C CYS A 461 -4.30 -24.20 28.20
N SER A 462 -4.66 -24.94 27.17
CA SER A 462 -3.92 -26.11 26.69
C SER A 462 -3.59 -25.99 25.20
N VAL A 463 -2.47 -26.54 24.81
CA VAL A 463 -2.05 -26.81 23.43
C VAL A 463 -1.76 -28.29 23.21
N ASP A 464 -2.33 -29.14 24.06
CA ASP A 464 -2.29 -30.59 23.88
C ASP A 464 -3.20 -31.00 22.72
N ARG A 465 -2.72 -31.91 21.88
CA ARG A 465 -3.44 -32.39 20.69
C ARG A 465 -4.71 -33.15 21.05
N GLU A 466 -4.67 -33.89 22.18
CA GLU A 466 -5.82 -34.64 22.65
C GLU A 466 -6.94 -33.70 23.15
N ASP A 467 -6.58 -32.61 23.84
CA ASP A 467 -7.56 -31.61 24.29
C ASP A 467 -8.25 -30.93 23.09
N LEU A 468 -7.49 -30.65 22.00
CA LEU A 468 -8.08 -30.14 20.75
C LEU A 468 -9.02 -31.14 20.10
N LEU A 469 -8.64 -32.44 20.07
CA LEU A 469 -9.49 -33.49 19.50
C LEU A 469 -10.79 -33.63 20.31
N GLU A 470 -10.70 -33.65 21.64
CA GLU A 470 -11.85 -33.73 22.53
C GLU A 470 -12.82 -32.57 22.36
N GLU A 471 -12.29 -31.34 22.24
CA GLU A 471 -13.10 -30.16 21.95
C GLU A 471 -13.83 -30.27 20.60
N ILE A 472 -13.12 -30.73 19.53
CA ILE A 472 -13.72 -30.96 18.23
C ILE A 472 -14.82 -32.04 18.29
N LEU A 473 -14.54 -33.19 18.88
CA LEU A 473 -15.52 -34.27 18.99
C LEU A 473 -16.74 -33.84 19.80
N SER A 474 -16.54 -33.12 20.89
CA SER A 474 -17.63 -32.57 21.73
C SER A 474 -18.48 -31.58 20.92
N SER A 475 -17.88 -30.64 20.23
CA SER A 475 -18.56 -29.62 19.42
C SER A 475 -19.34 -30.23 18.26
N LEU A 476 -18.82 -31.28 17.62
CA LEU A 476 -19.49 -32.03 16.55
C LEU A 476 -20.48 -33.10 17.07
N ARG A 477 -20.56 -33.29 18.39
CA ARG A 477 -21.39 -34.32 19.05
C ARG A 477 -21.05 -35.74 18.57
N ILE A 478 -19.77 -36.00 18.33
CA ILE A 478 -19.24 -37.31 17.93
C ILE A 478 -18.71 -38.03 19.16
N SER A 479 -19.14 -39.30 19.34
CA SER A 479 -18.62 -40.12 20.44
C SER A 479 -17.19 -40.59 20.14
N LYS A 480 -16.33 -40.62 21.17
CA LYS A 480 -14.97 -41.17 21.06
C LYS A 480 -14.98 -42.66 20.64
N SER A 481 -16.07 -43.38 20.89
CA SER A 481 -16.27 -44.77 20.42
C SER A 481 -16.50 -44.89 18.91
N ASP A 482 -16.90 -43.82 18.24
CA ASP A 482 -17.09 -43.78 16.79
C ASP A 482 -15.80 -43.50 16.03
N LEU A 483 -14.74 -43.11 16.73
CA LEU A 483 -13.44 -42.76 16.18
C LEU A 483 -12.63 -44.02 15.84
N LEU A 484 -12.25 -44.19 14.56
CA LEU A 484 -11.34 -45.26 14.10
C LEU A 484 -9.89 -44.82 14.06
N GLU A 485 -9.65 -43.67 13.44
CA GLU A 485 -8.31 -43.14 13.21
C GLU A 485 -8.36 -41.62 13.16
N TYR A 486 -7.28 -40.96 13.56
CA TYR A 486 -7.14 -39.52 13.42
C TYR A 486 -5.70 -39.11 13.21
N GLU A 487 -5.52 -37.96 12.56
CA GLU A 487 -4.23 -37.30 12.38
C GLU A 487 -4.35 -35.81 12.66
N ILE A 488 -3.37 -35.25 13.35
CA ILE A 488 -3.38 -33.85 13.75
C ILE A 488 -2.13 -33.15 13.24
N TYR A 489 -2.32 -32.16 12.40
CA TYR A 489 -1.31 -31.26 11.87
C TYR A 489 -1.44 -29.91 12.56
N VAL A 490 -0.45 -29.50 13.35
CA VAL A 490 -0.56 -28.35 14.26
C VAL A 490 0.38 -27.22 13.91
N ASN A 491 -0.14 -26.00 14.06
CA ASN A 491 0.60 -24.78 14.21
C ASN A 491 0.28 -24.18 15.59
N PHE A 492 1.25 -23.51 16.22
CA PHE A 492 1.07 -22.90 17.53
C PHE A 492 1.34 -21.40 17.47
N THR A 493 0.61 -20.66 18.31
CA THR A 493 0.79 -19.23 18.49
C THR A 493 0.57 -18.83 19.95
N THR A 494 0.80 -17.56 20.25
CA THR A 494 0.47 -16.94 21.52
C THR A 494 -0.46 -15.77 21.28
N LEU A 495 -1.58 -15.73 22.00
CA LEU A 495 -2.58 -14.69 21.89
C LEU A 495 -2.56 -13.78 23.11
N GLY A 496 -2.69 -12.51 22.90
CA GLY A 496 -2.79 -11.52 23.93
C GLY A 496 -3.77 -10.42 23.53
N GLY A 497 -3.45 -9.19 23.77
CA GLY A 497 -4.24 -8.04 23.36
C GLY A 497 -4.24 -6.93 24.39
N PHE A 498 -5.01 -5.89 24.10
CA PHE A 498 -5.20 -4.77 25.02
C PHE A 498 -6.70 -4.45 25.11
N ASN A 499 -7.21 -4.38 26.33
CA ASN A 499 -8.57 -3.94 26.57
C ASN A 499 -8.55 -2.42 26.78
N VAL A 500 -9.06 -1.69 25.81
CA VAL A 500 -9.07 -0.22 25.82
C VAL A 500 -9.95 0.34 26.95
N THR A 501 -11.07 -0.34 27.25
CA THR A 501 -12.01 0.10 28.31
C THR A 501 -11.38 -0.03 29.69
N TRP A 502 -10.64 -1.13 29.92
CA TRP A 502 -9.96 -1.33 31.21
C TRP A 502 -8.57 -0.69 31.27
N GLY A 503 -8.03 -0.24 30.14
CA GLY A 503 -6.68 0.31 30.05
C GLY A 503 -5.59 -0.72 30.37
N ARG A 504 -5.87 -2.04 30.21
CA ARG A 504 -4.97 -3.13 30.61
C ARG A 504 -4.71 -4.10 29.48
N ARG A 505 -3.55 -4.74 29.54
CA ARG A 505 -3.24 -5.88 28.65
C ARG A 505 -4.12 -7.07 29.02
N LYS A 506 -4.62 -7.79 28.02
CA LYS A 506 -5.24 -9.10 28.21
C LYS A 506 -4.18 -10.13 28.58
N PRO A 507 -4.52 -11.18 29.32
CA PRO A 507 -3.60 -12.30 29.57
C PRO A 507 -3.05 -12.85 28.25
N VAL A 508 -1.76 -13.20 28.28
CA VAL A 508 -1.11 -13.89 27.16
C VAL A 508 -1.32 -15.37 27.35
N VAL A 509 -1.93 -16.02 26.38
CA VAL A 509 -2.28 -17.43 26.41
C VAL A 509 -1.73 -18.17 25.19
N PRO A 510 -1.26 -19.42 25.34
CA PRO A 510 -0.91 -20.26 24.20
C PRO A 510 -2.20 -20.69 23.48
N ALA A 511 -2.10 -20.91 22.17
CA ALA A 511 -3.23 -21.29 21.34
C ALA A 511 -2.78 -22.13 20.14
N PHE A 512 -3.70 -22.92 19.60
CA PHE A 512 -3.51 -23.49 18.26
C PHE A 512 -3.67 -22.39 17.22
N ASP A 513 -2.75 -22.34 16.26
CA ASP A 513 -2.78 -21.31 15.25
C ASP A 513 -3.67 -21.71 14.05
N LYS A 514 -4.06 -20.71 13.27
CA LYS A 514 -4.72 -20.88 11.98
C LYS A 514 -3.94 -21.85 11.08
N GLY A 515 -4.66 -22.61 10.24
CA GLY A 515 -4.07 -23.67 9.41
C GLY A 515 -3.88 -25.01 10.13
N THR A 516 -4.00 -25.07 11.47
CA THR A 516 -4.09 -26.36 12.19
C THR A 516 -5.24 -27.20 11.63
N ALA A 517 -4.99 -28.48 11.38
CA ALA A 517 -5.98 -29.39 10.81
C ALA A 517 -6.04 -30.72 11.54
N VAL A 518 -7.23 -31.25 11.71
CA VAL A 518 -7.51 -32.57 12.28
C VAL A 518 -8.27 -33.39 11.26
N CYS A 519 -7.69 -34.48 10.81
CA CYS A 519 -8.32 -35.47 9.95
C CYS A 519 -8.90 -36.58 10.81
N ILE A 520 -10.19 -36.86 10.68
CA ILE A 520 -10.95 -37.81 11.52
C ILE A 520 -11.56 -38.87 10.61
N LYS A 521 -11.36 -40.15 10.96
CA LYS A 521 -12.01 -41.27 10.33
C LYS A 521 -12.94 -42.00 11.32
N LEU A 522 -14.19 -42.18 10.94
CA LEU A 522 -15.24 -42.69 11.78
C LEU A 522 -15.73 -44.08 11.30
N ASN A 523 -16.26 -44.86 12.24
CA ASN A 523 -16.87 -46.17 11.94
C ASN A 523 -18.28 -46.05 11.35
N ARG A 524 -18.88 -44.87 11.37
CA ARG A 524 -20.21 -44.58 10.79
C ARG A 524 -20.21 -43.22 10.08
N SER A 525 -21.12 -43.05 9.13
CA SER A 525 -21.36 -41.75 8.53
C SER A 525 -22.08 -40.84 9.53
N VAL A 526 -21.59 -39.60 9.61
CA VAL A 526 -22.18 -38.53 10.41
C VAL A 526 -22.48 -37.33 9.50
N THR A 527 -23.48 -36.54 9.92
CA THR A 527 -23.77 -35.25 9.29
C THR A 527 -23.46 -34.14 10.28
N VAL A 528 -22.55 -33.25 9.94
CA VAL A 528 -22.03 -32.20 10.82
C VAL A 528 -22.04 -30.84 10.10
N PRO A 529 -22.11 -29.71 10.84
CA PRO A 529 -22.00 -28.38 10.24
C PRO A 529 -20.69 -28.21 9.47
N SER A 530 -20.71 -27.48 8.34
CA SER A 530 -19.51 -27.14 7.58
C SER A 530 -18.66 -26.04 8.23
N GLU A 531 -19.24 -25.28 9.15
CA GLU A 531 -18.57 -24.21 9.91
C GLU A 531 -18.88 -24.39 11.40
N MET A 532 -17.91 -24.12 12.25
CA MET A 532 -18.04 -24.22 13.70
C MET A 532 -17.10 -23.26 14.40
N PHE A 533 -17.30 -23.04 15.69
CA PHE A 533 -16.41 -22.29 16.56
C PHE A 533 -15.95 -23.17 17.72
N LEU A 534 -14.65 -23.12 18.02
CA LEU A 534 -14.00 -23.93 19.03
C LEU A 534 -13.39 -23.08 20.14
N GLY A 535 -13.55 -23.53 21.37
CA GLY A 535 -12.93 -22.91 22.53
C GLY A 535 -13.47 -21.52 22.87
N GLU A 536 -12.61 -20.67 23.37
CA GLU A 536 -12.97 -19.42 24.04
C GLU A 536 -12.74 -18.16 23.19
N ARG A 537 -13.39 -17.04 23.60
CA ARG A 537 -13.29 -15.72 22.97
C ARG A 537 -13.73 -15.69 21.50
N CYS A 538 -14.65 -16.55 21.11
CA CYS A 538 -15.17 -16.64 19.72
C CYS A 538 -15.81 -15.33 19.25
N MET A 539 -16.40 -14.53 20.14
CA MET A 539 -16.91 -13.19 19.83
C MET A 539 -15.83 -12.23 19.29
N GLU A 540 -14.58 -12.46 19.65
CA GLU A 540 -13.43 -11.63 19.24
C GLU A 540 -12.75 -12.11 17.95
N GLY A 541 -13.22 -13.20 17.32
CA GLY A 541 -12.71 -13.77 16.09
C GLY A 541 -11.83 -15.00 16.25
N TYR A 542 -11.78 -15.60 17.45
CA TYR A 542 -11.02 -16.83 17.69
C TYR A 542 -11.90 -18.08 17.51
N GLY A 543 -11.26 -19.21 17.23
CA GLY A 543 -11.89 -20.52 17.20
C GLY A 543 -12.68 -20.84 15.93
N GLU A 544 -12.77 -19.96 14.94
CA GLU A 544 -13.43 -20.26 13.67
C GLU A 544 -12.78 -21.45 12.98
N ALA A 545 -13.57 -22.48 12.65
CA ALA A 545 -13.11 -23.70 11.99
C ALA A 545 -14.08 -24.10 10.87
N SER A 546 -13.53 -24.67 9.81
CA SER A 546 -14.29 -25.27 8.70
C SER A 546 -14.18 -26.79 8.76
N VAL A 547 -15.28 -27.47 8.44
CA VAL A 547 -15.37 -28.94 8.30
C VAL A 547 -15.60 -29.25 6.84
N THR A 548 -14.80 -30.15 6.28
CA THR A 548 -14.91 -30.61 4.89
C THR A 548 -14.81 -32.14 4.84
N GLY A 549 -15.26 -32.75 3.76
CA GLY A 549 -14.90 -34.12 3.45
C GLY A 549 -13.45 -34.23 2.97
N PRO A 550 -12.92 -35.45 2.82
CA PRO A 550 -11.59 -35.65 2.24
C PRO A 550 -11.58 -35.19 0.78
N ASP A 551 -10.45 -34.60 0.37
CA ASP A 551 -10.21 -34.34 -1.05
C ASP A 551 -9.97 -35.68 -1.81
N ALA A 552 -10.09 -35.67 -3.13
CA ALA A 552 -9.72 -36.82 -3.93
C ALA A 552 -8.22 -37.14 -3.78
N ASP A 553 -7.91 -38.40 -3.46
CA ASP A 553 -6.52 -38.89 -3.39
C ASP A 553 -5.86 -38.76 -4.78
N PRO A 554 -4.70 -38.08 -4.90
CA PRO A 554 -3.95 -38.09 -6.14
C PRO A 554 -3.47 -39.52 -6.45
N GLN A 555 -3.70 -40.00 -7.67
CA GLN A 555 -3.27 -41.35 -8.07
C GLN A 555 -1.74 -41.44 -8.08
N ASN A 556 -1.17 -42.30 -7.24
CA ASN A 556 0.28 -42.54 -7.16
C ASN A 556 0.71 -43.67 -8.07
N GLY A 557 1.74 -43.43 -8.88
CA GLY A 557 2.48 -44.47 -9.61
C GLY A 557 3.57 -45.13 -8.73
N PRO A 558 4.21 -46.20 -9.19
CA PRO A 558 5.36 -46.79 -8.51
C PRO A 558 6.55 -45.81 -8.51
N ALA A 559 7.26 -45.72 -7.37
CA ALA A 559 8.44 -44.88 -7.26
C ALA A 559 9.51 -45.24 -8.31
N PRO A 560 10.15 -44.27 -8.98
CA PRO A 560 11.20 -44.54 -9.94
C PRO A 560 12.45 -45.14 -9.26
N ASP A 561 13.22 -45.92 -10.02
CA ASP A 561 14.47 -46.51 -9.53
C ASP A 561 15.64 -45.52 -9.74
N PRO A 562 16.26 -44.97 -8.68
CA PRO A 562 17.34 -43.99 -8.78
C PRO A 562 18.59 -44.56 -9.51
N GLY A 563 18.75 -45.86 -9.53
CA GLY A 563 19.90 -46.51 -10.22
C GLY A 563 19.77 -46.61 -11.75
N ARG A 564 18.62 -46.29 -12.34
CA ARG A 564 18.33 -46.39 -13.77
C ARG A 564 18.21 -45.08 -14.54
N MET A 565 18.24 -43.95 -13.84
CA MET A 565 18.03 -42.63 -14.43
C MET A 565 19.19 -41.69 -14.09
N GLN A 566 19.38 -40.65 -14.91
CA GLN A 566 20.23 -39.54 -14.49
C GLN A 566 19.56 -38.84 -13.34
N TYR A 567 20.34 -38.25 -12.39
CA TYR A 567 19.82 -37.68 -11.16
C TYR A 567 18.76 -36.58 -11.41
N GLY A 568 18.93 -35.76 -12.46
CA GLY A 568 17.96 -34.74 -12.84
C GLY A 568 16.61 -35.35 -13.27
N ASP A 569 16.64 -36.36 -14.17
CA ASP A 569 15.44 -37.04 -14.67
C ASP A 569 14.73 -37.81 -13.54
N TYR A 570 15.52 -38.42 -12.64
CA TYR A 570 14.97 -39.06 -11.44
C TYR A 570 14.20 -38.06 -10.56
N LEU A 571 14.79 -36.88 -10.25
CA LEU A 571 14.14 -35.88 -9.43
C LEU A 571 12.84 -35.34 -10.07
N GLU A 572 12.84 -35.12 -11.36
CA GLU A 572 11.66 -34.67 -12.11
C GLU A 572 10.54 -35.71 -12.04
N CYS A 573 10.87 -36.97 -12.33
CA CYS A 573 9.92 -38.08 -12.24
C CYS A 573 9.40 -38.29 -10.82
N ALA A 574 10.30 -38.28 -9.81
CA ALA A 574 9.95 -38.42 -8.41
C ALA A 574 9.07 -37.26 -7.91
N THR A 575 9.37 -36.03 -8.33
CA THR A 575 8.56 -34.84 -8.04
C THR A 575 7.14 -34.99 -8.60
N SER A 576 7.01 -35.46 -9.84
CA SER A 576 5.70 -35.62 -10.48
C SER A 576 4.81 -36.63 -9.75
N LEU A 577 5.39 -37.62 -9.09
CA LEU A 577 4.64 -38.65 -8.34
C LEU A 577 4.05 -38.15 -7.02
N ILE A 578 4.73 -37.20 -6.33
CA ILE A 578 4.25 -36.64 -5.05
C ILE A 578 3.54 -35.30 -5.22
N ARG A 579 3.51 -34.79 -6.43
CA ARG A 579 2.86 -33.52 -6.74
C ARG A 579 1.35 -33.63 -6.58
N SER A 580 0.78 -32.81 -5.70
CA SER A 580 -0.67 -32.71 -5.49
C SER A 580 -1.32 -31.65 -6.38
N GLY A 581 -0.56 -30.67 -6.83
CA GLY A 581 -1.03 -29.60 -7.73
C GLY A 581 -0.04 -28.46 -7.86
N SER A 582 -0.45 -27.40 -8.57
CA SER A 582 0.36 -26.20 -8.79
C SER A 582 0.03 -25.09 -7.81
N ILE A 583 1.02 -24.26 -7.49
CA ILE A 583 0.87 -23.03 -6.71
C ILE A 583 0.81 -21.86 -7.69
N ILE A 584 -0.25 -21.05 -7.60
CA ILE A 584 -0.45 -19.84 -8.38
C ILE A 584 -0.43 -18.65 -7.42
N SER A 585 0.62 -17.81 -7.48
CA SER A 585 0.73 -16.61 -6.67
C SER A 585 -0.12 -15.48 -7.24
N CYS A 586 -0.88 -14.81 -6.38
CA CYS A 586 -1.66 -13.61 -6.71
C CYS A 586 -1.03 -12.38 -6.07
N ASP A 587 -1.22 -11.21 -6.66
CA ASP A 587 -0.77 -9.95 -6.09
C ASP A 587 -1.91 -9.31 -5.25
N PRO A 588 -1.69 -9.04 -3.95
CA PRO A 588 -2.72 -8.48 -3.08
C PRO A 588 -3.04 -7.01 -3.35
N ILE A 589 -2.17 -6.30 -4.05
CA ILE A 589 -2.27 -4.85 -4.28
C ILE A 589 -2.76 -4.51 -5.69
N SER A 590 -2.86 -5.52 -6.58
CA SER A 590 -3.39 -5.27 -7.93
C SER A 590 -4.80 -4.69 -7.83
N TYR A 591 -4.93 -3.47 -8.28
CA TYR A 591 -6.14 -2.66 -8.30
C TYR A 591 -7.31 -3.40 -8.96
N ASN A 592 -8.20 -3.99 -8.17
CA ASN A 592 -9.45 -4.65 -8.58
C ASN A 592 -9.38 -5.96 -9.38
N HIS A 593 -8.25 -6.35 -9.93
CA HIS A 593 -8.07 -7.66 -10.57
C HIS A 593 -6.76 -8.28 -10.12
N PRO A 594 -6.78 -9.33 -9.27
CA PRO A 594 -5.61 -10.14 -9.06
C PRO A 594 -5.32 -10.85 -10.38
N LEU A 595 -4.38 -10.32 -11.10
CA LEU A 595 -3.79 -11.09 -12.19
C LEU A 595 -2.96 -12.18 -11.52
N PRO A 596 -3.16 -13.47 -11.87
CA PRO A 596 -2.22 -14.49 -11.47
C PRO A 596 -0.84 -14.05 -11.96
N VAL A 597 0.12 -13.96 -11.03
CA VAL A 597 1.52 -13.72 -11.39
C VAL A 597 2.03 -15.03 -11.97
N SER A 598 1.75 -15.27 -13.26
CA SER A 598 2.46 -16.28 -14.02
C SER A 598 3.86 -15.71 -14.28
N ASP A 599 4.86 -16.46 -13.85
CA ASP A 599 6.29 -16.29 -14.05
C ASP A 599 7.04 -15.57 -12.93
N LYS A 600 7.56 -16.41 -12.05
CA LYS A 600 8.64 -16.08 -11.14
C LYS A 600 9.90 -15.78 -11.95
N GLY A 601 10.36 -14.54 -11.86
CA GLY A 601 11.74 -14.18 -12.19
C GLY A 601 12.04 -13.80 -13.62
N GLN A 602 11.11 -13.77 -14.53
CA GLN A 602 11.28 -13.01 -15.76
C GLN A 602 10.94 -11.54 -15.44
N HIS A 603 11.89 -10.65 -15.71
CA HIS A 603 11.56 -9.23 -15.82
C HIS A 603 10.35 -9.16 -16.75
N ARG A 604 9.19 -8.74 -16.23
CA ARG A 604 8.04 -8.45 -17.08
C ARG A 604 8.56 -7.48 -18.13
N GLU A 605 8.63 -7.91 -19.37
CA GLU A 605 8.80 -6.97 -20.47
C GLU A 605 7.65 -5.98 -20.33
N LEU A 606 8.00 -4.71 -20.18
CA LEU A 606 7.02 -3.65 -20.10
C LEU A 606 6.17 -3.74 -21.37
N GLN A 607 4.87 -3.90 -21.22
CA GLN A 607 3.96 -3.95 -22.35
C GLN A 607 3.96 -2.60 -23.04
N ILE A 608 4.21 -2.61 -24.34
CA ILE A 608 4.13 -1.43 -25.21
C ILE A 608 2.87 -1.56 -26.09
N ASP A 609 1.80 -2.11 -25.52
CA ASP A 609 0.51 -2.15 -26.22
C ASP A 609 0.00 -0.72 -26.38
N GLU A 610 -0.62 -0.45 -27.53
CA GLU A 610 -1.11 0.90 -27.82
C GLU A 610 -2.26 1.28 -26.89
N ILE A 611 -2.03 2.34 -26.10
CA ILE A 611 -3.04 2.92 -25.20
C ILE A 611 -3.53 4.26 -25.72
N LYS A 612 -4.81 4.56 -25.51
CA LYS A 612 -5.41 5.84 -25.86
C LYS A 612 -5.46 6.77 -24.64
N ILE A 613 -4.81 7.92 -24.75
CA ILE A 613 -4.78 8.92 -23.70
C ILE A 613 -5.93 9.91 -23.85
N ALA A 614 -6.65 10.18 -22.76
CA ALA A 614 -7.68 11.19 -22.70
C ALA A 614 -7.10 12.55 -22.27
N SER A 615 -7.68 13.65 -22.78
CA SER A 615 -7.28 14.99 -22.36
C SER A 615 -7.65 15.25 -20.89
N GLY A 616 -6.78 15.90 -20.13
CA GLY A 616 -6.93 16.16 -18.70
C GLY A 616 -6.61 14.99 -17.78
N SER A 617 -6.27 13.82 -18.35
CA SER A 617 -6.00 12.59 -17.60
C SER A 617 -4.59 12.56 -16.96
N LEU A 618 -4.35 11.56 -16.12
CA LEU A 618 -3.00 11.26 -15.61
C LEU A 618 -2.06 10.89 -16.76
N GLY A 619 -2.54 10.08 -17.71
CA GLY A 619 -1.77 9.66 -18.90
C GLY A 619 -1.24 10.84 -19.70
N GLU A 620 -2.03 11.91 -19.88
CA GLU A 620 -1.55 13.14 -20.54
C GLU A 620 -0.39 13.79 -19.77
N LYS A 621 -0.52 13.94 -18.47
CA LYS A 621 0.55 14.50 -17.61
C LYS A 621 1.83 13.66 -17.65
N LEU A 622 1.68 12.34 -17.65
CA LEU A 622 2.80 11.39 -17.73
C LEU A 622 3.47 11.44 -19.10
N ALA A 623 2.68 11.47 -20.18
CA ALA A 623 3.19 11.58 -21.55
C ALA A 623 3.98 12.90 -21.74
N ASP A 624 3.45 14.01 -21.26
CA ASP A 624 4.12 15.31 -21.25
C ASP A 624 5.48 15.26 -20.54
N ARG A 625 5.50 14.68 -19.35
CA ARG A 625 6.73 14.59 -18.57
C ARG A 625 7.75 13.64 -19.18
N MET A 626 7.29 12.50 -19.66
CA MET A 626 8.13 11.51 -20.31
C MET A 626 8.70 12.03 -21.63
N PHE A 627 7.89 12.73 -22.41
CA PHE A 627 8.30 13.39 -23.66
C PHE A 627 9.42 14.41 -23.43
N LEU A 628 9.30 15.26 -22.41
CA LEU A 628 10.36 16.20 -22.04
C LEU A 628 11.71 15.51 -21.74
N THR A 629 11.66 14.36 -21.09
CA THR A 629 12.86 13.57 -20.79
C THR A 629 13.41 12.90 -22.05
N TRP A 630 12.51 12.36 -22.87
CA TRP A 630 12.83 11.72 -24.15
C TRP A 630 13.46 12.71 -25.15
N LEU A 631 12.98 13.96 -25.20
CA LEU A 631 13.57 15.01 -26.05
C LEU A 631 15.05 15.19 -25.78
N GLY A 632 15.48 15.13 -24.51
CA GLY A 632 16.89 15.23 -24.16
C GLY A 632 17.73 14.05 -24.65
N ALA A 633 17.18 12.84 -24.61
CA ALA A 633 17.83 11.64 -25.15
C ALA A 633 17.91 11.69 -26.67
N SER A 634 16.78 11.98 -27.33
CA SER A 634 16.67 12.13 -28.78
C SER A 634 17.64 13.19 -29.34
N ALA A 635 17.73 14.34 -28.67
CA ALA A 635 18.66 15.40 -29.06
C ALA A 635 20.13 14.96 -29.01
N ARG A 636 20.51 14.09 -28.05
CA ARG A 636 21.88 13.55 -27.94
C ARG A 636 22.22 12.56 -29.05
N GLU A 637 21.25 11.70 -29.41
CA GLU A 637 21.40 10.76 -30.52
C GLU A 637 21.59 11.49 -31.85
N ASN A 638 20.80 12.53 -32.08
CA ASN A 638 20.80 13.29 -33.33
C ASN A 638 22.04 14.15 -33.56
N VAL A 639 22.89 14.37 -32.56
CA VAL A 639 24.14 15.13 -32.67
C VAL A 639 25.22 14.32 -33.41
N GLN A 640 25.10 13.00 -33.49
CA GLN A 640 26.20 12.18 -34.04
C GLN A 640 26.43 12.38 -35.55
N ASP A 641 25.40 12.63 -36.36
CA ASP A 641 25.47 12.63 -37.83
C ASP A 641 25.11 13.99 -38.50
N ALA A 642 25.16 15.07 -37.75
CA ALA A 642 24.24 16.15 -37.99
C ALA A 642 24.79 17.40 -38.68
N PHE A 643 26.09 17.64 -38.77
CA PHE A 643 26.59 18.95 -39.19
C PHE A 643 27.60 18.86 -40.32
N THR A 644 27.47 19.82 -41.25
CA THR A 644 28.24 19.90 -42.51
C THR A 644 29.69 20.32 -42.31
N ALA A 645 30.05 20.89 -41.16
CA ALA A 645 31.39 21.36 -40.83
C ALA A 645 31.95 20.66 -39.58
N LYS A 646 33.28 20.73 -39.41
CA LYS A 646 33.93 20.21 -38.20
C LYS A 646 33.32 20.82 -36.94
N PRO A 647 33.08 20.03 -35.86
CA PRO A 647 32.38 20.46 -34.67
C PRO A 647 32.91 21.73 -34.01
N GLU A 648 34.21 21.96 -34.03
CA GLU A 648 34.87 23.12 -33.40
C GLU A 648 34.42 24.46 -33.98
N LYS A 649 34.03 24.51 -35.26
CA LYS A 649 33.56 25.73 -35.92
C LYS A 649 32.24 26.24 -35.33
N TYR A 650 31.45 25.36 -34.79
CA TYR A 650 30.17 25.72 -34.15
C TYR A 650 30.32 26.23 -32.71
N ARG A 651 31.48 25.99 -32.05
CA ARG A 651 31.72 26.30 -30.63
C ARG A 651 31.32 27.73 -30.21
N PRO A 652 31.70 28.81 -30.91
CA PRO A 652 31.32 30.16 -30.50
C PRO A 652 29.82 30.41 -30.64
N THR A 653 29.20 29.82 -31.67
CA THR A 653 27.76 29.95 -31.94
C THR A 653 26.94 29.21 -30.90
N VAL A 654 27.29 27.94 -30.60
CA VAL A 654 26.67 27.12 -29.58
C VAL A 654 26.72 27.77 -28.19
N SER A 655 27.89 28.27 -27.78
CA SER A 655 28.04 28.95 -26.49
C SER A 655 27.19 30.23 -26.40
N ASN A 656 27.12 31.00 -27.48
CA ASN A 656 26.33 32.22 -27.52
C ASN A 656 24.81 31.98 -27.54
N LEU A 657 24.35 30.91 -28.23
CA LEU A 657 22.97 30.52 -28.24
C LEU A 657 22.54 30.02 -26.85
N LEU A 658 23.31 29.13 -26.23
CA LEU A 658 23.01 28.61 -24.87
C LEU A 658 22.90 29.76 -23.86
N THR A 659 23.79 30.72 -23.88
CA THR A 659 23.76 31.87 -22.94
C THR A 659 22.57 32.80 -23.19
N GLY A 660 22.02 32.80 -24.42
CA GLY A 660 20.88 33.65 -24.78
C GLY A 660 19.51 33.01 -24.54
N LEU A 661 19.42 31.67 -24.40
CA LEU A 661 18.14 30.98 -24.34
C LEU A 661 17.29 31.25 -23.09
N ASP A 662 17.94 31.54 -21.96
CA ASP A 662 17.24 31.69 -20.67
C ASP A 662 16.26 32.86 -20.58
N GLY A 663 16.29 33.75 -21.56
CA GLY A 663 15.41 34.93 -21.62
C GLY A 663 14.24 34.80 -22.60
N TYR A 664 14.07 33.67 -23.29
CA TYR A 664 13.09 33.51 -24.36
C TYR A 664 12.07 32.41 -24.06
N THR A 665 10.85 32.63 -24.52
CA THR A 665 9.71 31.71 -24.37
C THR A 665 9.30 31.07 -25.69
N GLU A 666 9.78 31.58 -26.83
CA GLU A 666 9.46 31.13 -28.18
C GLU A 666 10.71 31.04 -29.04
N ILE A 667 10.77 30.09 -29.96
CA ILE A 667 11.89 29.93 -30.89
C ILE A 667 11.99 31.12 -31.87
N SER A 668 10.88 31.73 -32.22
CA SER A 668 10.78 32.92 -33.05
C SER A 668 11.57 34.12 -32.47
N GLN A 669 11.61 34.21 -31.14
CA GLN A 669 12.40 35.25 -30.43
C GLN A 669 13.91 34.95 -30.53
N VAL A 670 14.29 33.67 -30.47
CA VAL A 670 15.67 33.22 -30.64
C VAL A 670 16.16 33.52 -32.06
N GLU A 671 15.34 33.30 -33.08
CA GLU A 671 15.64 33.64 -34.47
C GLU A 671 15.87 35.15 -34.66
N LYS A 672 14.97 35.98 -34.12
CA LYS A 672 15.12 37.42 -34.14
C LYS A 672 16.42 37.86 -33.46
N MET A 673 16.78 37.24 -32.33
CA MET A 673 18.04 37.50 -31.63
C MET A 673 19.26 37.14 -32.50
N VAL A 674 19.23 35.97 -33.16
CA VAL A 674 20.30 35.51 -34.05
C VAL A 674 20.50 36.50 -35.22
N VAL A 675 19.43 36.90 -35.89
CA VAL A 675 19.47 37.88 -37.00
C VAL A 675 19.97 39.23 -36.49
N SER A 676 19.50 39.70 -35.35
CA SER A 676 19.95 41.00 -34.76
C SER A 676 21.45 40.97 -34.40
N ARG A 677 21.94 39.84 -33.88
CA ARG A 677 23.34 39.70 -33.37
C ARG A 677 24.36 39.50 -34.50
N TYR A 678 23.97 38.76 -35.55
CA TYR A 678 24.89 38.35 -36.62
C TYR A 678 24.58 38.94 -37.99
N GLY A 679 23.42 39.58 -38.19
CA GLY A 679 22.99 40.14 -39.50
C GLY A 679 23.73 41.35 -40.02
N LYS A 680 24.77 41.88 -39.31
CA LYS A 680 25.61 43.01 -39.79
C LYS A 680 26.72 42.50 -40.69
N LYS A 681 26.92 43.12 -41.86
CA LYS A 681 27.90 42.76 -42.89
C LYS A 681 29.33 42.64 -42.36
N SER A 682 29.80 41.42 -42.17
CA SER A 682 31.18 41.04 -41.92
C SER A 682 31.29 39.53 -42.21
N SER A 683 32.32 39.11 -42.96
CA SER A 683 32.50 37.70 -43.37
C SER A 683 32.46 36.71 -42.20
N LYS A 684 33.06 37.06 -41.06
CA LYS A 684 33.00 36.25 -39.82
C LYS A 684 31.58 36.21 -39.15
N LYS A 685 30.79 37.25 -39.36
CA LYS A 685 29.42 37.29 -38.83
C LYS A 685 28.45 36.53 -39.74
N GLU A 686 28.67 36.58 -41.04
CA GLU A 686 27.89 35.80 -42.02
C GLU A 686 28.09 34.28 -41.82
N GLU A 687 29.31 33.86 -41.53
CA GLU A 687 29.61 32.46 -41.20
C GLU A 687 28.91 32.00 -39.90
N LYS A 688 28.96 32.82 -38.85
CA LYS A 688 28.23 32.54 -37.59
C LYS A 688 26.73 32.57 -37.76
N LEU A 689 26.18 33.42 -38.60
CA LEU A 689 24.78 33.46 -38.93
C LEU A 689 24.36 32.17 -39.63
N ARG A 690 25.11 31.69 -40.59
CA ARG A 690 24.89 30.44 -41.28
C ARG A 690 24.87 29.25 -40.31
N TYR A 691 25.87 29.14 -39.40
CA TYR A 691 25.90 28.06 -38.40
C TYR A 691 24.75 28.15 -37.42
N ALA A 692 24.32 29.33 -37.01
CA ALA A 692 23.18 29.50 -36.13
C ALA A 692 21.86 29.12 -36.83
N GLN A 693 21.70 29.48 -38.08
CA GLN A 693 20.51 29.08 -38.87
C GLN A 693 20.48 27.57 -39.10
N GLU A 694 21.62 26.97 -39.47
CA GLU A 694 21.73 25.50 -39.64
C GLU A 694 21.30 24.74 -38.35
N ILE A 695 21.74 25.22 -37.18
CA ILE A 695 21.30 24.61 -35.90
C ILE A 695 19.80 24.78 -35.65
N LEU A 696 19.27 25.98 -35.91
CA LEU A 696 17.86 26.28 -35.69
C LEU A 696 16.95 25.51 -36.65
N ASP A 697 17.30 25.46 -37.95
CA ASP A 697 16.54 24.74 -38.96
C ASP A 697 16.50 23.23 -38.62
N LYS A 698 17.68 22.65 -38.27
CA LYS A 698 17.77 21.27 -37.87
C LYS A 698 16.96 20.98 -36.60
N ALA A 699 17.04 21.85 -35.60
CA ALA A 699 16.24 21.67 -34.37
C ALA A 699 14.74 21.70 -34.64
N LYS A 700 14.28 22.48 -35.62
CA LYS A 700 12.88 22.53 -36.03
C LYS A 700 12.42 21.26 -36.75
N ASP A 701 13.22 20.84 -37.74
CA ASP A 701 12.91 19.66 -38.56
C ASP A 701 12.83 18.42 -37.70
N GLU A 702 13.83 18.16 -36.85
CA GLU A 702 13.88 16.99 -35.97
C GLU A 702 12.79 17.06 -34.89
N PHE A 703 12.49 18.25 -34.36
CA PHE A 703 11.38 18.43 -33.43
C PHE A 703 10.02 18.15 -34.08
N GLY A 704 9.85 18.51 -35.36
CA GLY A 704 8.60 18.26 -36.10
C GLY A 704 8.19 16.78 -36.11
N GLU A 705 9.15 15.87 -36.20
CA GLU A 705 8.90 14.42 -36.22
C GLU A 705 8.90 13.79 -34.82
N SER A 706 9.33 14.53 -33.81
CA SER A 706 9.60 13.99 -32.46
C SER A 706 8.36 13.40 -31.79
N LYS A 707 7.19 14.01 -31.99
CA LYS A 707 5.92 13.54 -31.39
C LYS A 707 5.52 12.16 -31.93
N GLU A 708 5.52 11.99 -33.23
CA GLU A 708 5.12 10.72 -33.86
C GLU A 708 6.10 9.60 -33.49
N ARG A 709 7.37 9.91 -33.48
CA ARG A 709 8.43 8.98 -33.08
C ARG A 709 8.26 8.56 -31.60
N PHE A 710 8.06 9.51 -30.70
CA PHE A 710 7.82 9.24 -29.29
C PHE A 710 6.59 8.38 -29.06
N CYS A 711 5.44 8.74 -29.68
CA CYS A 711 4.20 7.99 -29.57
C CYS A 711 4.36 6.55 -30.05
N LYS A 712 5.04 6.36 -31.18
CA LYS A 712 5.30 5.02 -31.74
C LYS A 712 6.21 4.18 -30.85
N GLU A 713 7.28 4.77 -30.31
CA GLU A 713 8.24 4.09 -29.43
C GLU A 713 7.61 3.63 -28.11
N HIS A 714 6.60 4.34 -27.63
CA HIS A 714 6.01 4.10 -26.32
C HIS A 714 4.56 3.58 -26.37
N GLY A 715 4.03 3.26 -27.55
CA GLY A 715 2.68 2.72 -27.68
C GLY A 715 1.58 3.70 -27.24
N ILE A 716 1.70 4.99 -27.59
CA ILE A 716 0.78 6.03 -27.16
C ILE A 716 -0.08 6.49 -28.35
N ALA A 717 -1.41 6.42 -28.21
CA ALA A 717 -2.36 6.94 -29.18
C ALA A 717 -3.20 8.09 -28.60
N GLY A 718 -3.56 9.03 -29.46
CA GLY A 718 -4.50 10.11 -29.12
C GLY A 718 -3.92 11.19 -28.18
N TRP A 719 -2.63 11.10 -27.81
CA TRP A 719 -1.98 12.18 -27.07
C TRP A 719 -1.66 13.34 -28.02
N ASP A 720 -2.04 14.53 -27.58
CA ASP A 720 -1.63 15.77 -28.21
C ASP A 720 -1.09 16.71 -27.15
N TRP A 721 0.03 17.34 -27.44
CA TRP A 721 0.57 18.32 -26.52
C TRP A 721 -0.36 19.55 -26.43
N PRO A 722 -0.50 20.17 -25.26
CA PRO A 722 -1.20 21.42 -25.13
C PRO A 722 -0.59 22.46 -26.08
N SER A 723 -1.42 23.18 -26.81
CA SER A 723 -0.95 24.21 -27.75
C SER A 723 0.01 25.22 -27.12
N GLU A 724 -0.18 25.50 -25.83
CA GLU A 724 0.68 26.37 -25.00
C GLU A 724 2.04 25.75 -24.67
N ALA A 725 2.20 24.44 -24.79
CA ALA A 725 3.42 23.71 -24.48
C ALA A 725 4.37 23.55 -25.68
N TYR A 726 3.87 23.77 -26.90
CA TYR A 726 4.64 23.58 -28.14
C TYR A 726 5.97 24.33 -28.13
N ASP A 727 5.92 25.63 -27.89
CA ASP A 727 7.12 26.48 -27.86
C ASP A 727 8.09 26.08 -26.76
N ARG A 728 7.56 25.69 -25.60
CA ARG A 728 8.37 25.18 -24.48
C ARG A 728 9.10 23.89 -24.84
N TYR A 729 8.45 22.96 -25.52
CA TYR A 729 9.08 21.72 -25.95
C TYR A 729 10.13 21.97 -27.02
N GLN A 730 9.82 22.82 -27.97
CA GLN A 730 10.75 23.18 -29.04
C GLN A 730 12.04 23.88 -28.50
N LEU A 731 11.87 24.80 -27.56
CA LEU A 731 12.99 25.43 -26.87
C LEU A 731 13.77 24.43 -26.00
N THR A 732 13.09 23.50 -25.36
CA THR A 732 13.73 22.44 -24.58
C THR A 732 14.59 21.56 -25.51
N TYR A 733 14.04 21.14 -26.66
CA TYR A 733 14.79 20.36 -27.64
C TYR A 733 16.02 21.11 -28.13
N LEU A 734 15.89 22.39 -28.52
CA LEU A 734 17.00 23.24 -28.94
C LEU A 734 18.07 23.36 -27.85
N ARG A 735 17.68 23.54 -26.59
CA ARG A 735 18.59 23.61 -25.45
C ARG A 735 19.38 22.29 -25.29
N GLU A 736 18.71 21.16 -25.31
CA GLU A 736 19.33 19.82 -25.18
C GLU A 736 20.28 19.53 -26.35
N LEU A 737 19.88 19.89 -27.56
CA LEU A 737 20.71 19.78 -28.76
C LEU A 737 21.98 20.59 -28.61
N LEU A 738 21.89 21.85 -28.18
CA LEU A 738 23.06 22.73 -27.96
C LEU A 738 23.97 22.21 -26.84
N VAL A 739 23.41 21.64 -25.78
CA VAL A 739 24.19 21.01 -24.70
C VAL A 739 24.93 19.79 -25.22
N ALA A 740 24.26 18.94 -25.98
CA ALA A 740 24.86 17.74 -26.58
C ALA A 740 25.98 18.13 -27.59
N MET A 741 25.74 19.14 -28.40
CA MET A 741 26.77 19.69 -29.29
C MET A 741 27.99 20.22 -28.54
N LYS A 742 27.77 20.95 -27.43
CA LYS A 742 28.85 21.48 -26.60
C LYS A 742 29.71 20.37 -26.00
N LEU A 743 29.08 19.28 -25.57
CA LEU A 743 29.79 18.10 -25.04
C LEU A 743 30.60 17.39 -26.14
N LYS A 744 30.02 17.19 -27.33
CA LYS A 744 30.72 16.60 -28.47
C LYS A 744 31.92 17.43 -28.93
N ILE A 745 31.74 18.74 -29.05
CA ILE A 745 32.85 19.65 -29.39
C ILE A 745 33.99 19.55 -28.36
N ARG A 746 33.65 19.36 -27.09
CA ARG A 746 34.65 19.22 -26.02
C ARG A 746 35.39 17.88 -26.09
N SER A 747 34.68 16.77 -26.36
CA SER A 747 35.33 15.45 -26.52
C SER A 747 36.28 15.43 -27.73
N THR A 748 35.87 15.97 -28.88
CA THR A 748 36.69 16.01 -30.10
C THR A 748 37.99 16.83 -29.87
N ILE A 749 37.94 17.94 -29.14
CA ILE A 749 39.12 18.76 -28.81
C ILE A 749 40.07 17.99 -27.88
N ILE A 750 39.55 17.19 -26.95
CA ILE A 750 40.38 16.38 -26.04
C ILE A 750 41.10 15.27 -26.84
N GLU A 751 40.35 14.56 -27.69
CA GLU A 751 40.91 13.49 -28.55
C GLU A 751 42.02 14.03 -29.47
N GLU A 752 41.85 15.23 -30.08
CA GLU A 752 42.88 15.87 -30.92
C GLU A 752 44.11 16.41 -30.13
N GLN A 753 43.99 16.54 -28.79
CA GLN A 753 45.12 16.94 -27.93
C GLN A 753 45.90 15.74 -27.38
N GLU A 754 45.28 14.55 -27.38
CA GLU A 754 45.88 13.29 -26.95
C GLU A 754 46.57 12.53 -28.13
N GLU A 755 46.23 12.84 -29.41
CA GLU A 755 46.94 12.43 -30.62
C GLU A 755 48.11 13.40 -30.92
#